data_5ec77e0284b6799502ffe843f87c730e
#
_entry.id   5ec77e0284b6799502ffe843f87c730e
#
_cell.length_a   1.000
_cell.length_b   1.000
_cell.length_c   1.000
_cell.angle_alpha   90.00
_cell.angle_beta   90.00
_cell.angle_gamma   90.00
#
_symmetry.space_group_name_H-M   'P 1'
#
loop_
_entity.id
_entity.type
_entity.pdbx_description
1 polymer ?
#
loop_
_entity_poly.entity_id
_entity_poly.type
_entity_poly.pdbx_seq_one_letter_code
_entity_poly.pdbx_strand_id
1 'polypeptide(L)'
;MLFTFRRSLLILPMLAGSVPAFAQVSDPAADPDQAIVVTAARTALPVNALPLTVDVIDNQSLNQQVAIGGSVVDAVSALTPSFSPTRQKLSGAGETLRGRSPLYAINGIPQTAPLRDGARDGFTIDPFFVDRVEVIYGSNALQGIGGTGGIVNQVTVGPPRQDGLSGRVLVQGNADTGFHGDGIGGKVAGLIGWREGRFDATVGGAFEKRGVFYDGHGERIGTDLTQGETQDSRSWSVFGRFGYAVSDSARLDLMVNRFELKGDGDYVAANGDYTKNLPTTSVRGTPPGVPATNRTESAALTYTDSDLWGGNLMAQAFFNRSRDTYGGEIAPIATFQDAALAPIGTLFDQSQNRSRKYGGKFSYERKIPGFEALTATVGIDLLYDKTEQRLIATDRVWVPPADYRSLAPFAQFNLALLGDRLRLAGGLRHEDVRIKIADYHTLASYGGGFDVTGGTPRFSDTLLNGGVIVEPFKGIRAYASYAEGYTVPDVGRIARAVNTPGVEIDNYVNIAPIVSNNRELGVEVKRGPIDASAAYFWSTSKNGSLLVQTGGVFEVQRQRVEIQGLEFNLSAQTPVPGLVLSAGYAHLIGRTDGSDDDVFKVDRDLDGANISPDRLNLAASYRHGPVSARVQTQFFLARKFERSPGNWNDTYSFDGYNVTDLSLRYETGFGALTLAAQNIFDRFYIDYYTQTVRPTDNAHFFAGRGRNFTMSWDYRF
;
A
#
# COMPACT_ATOMS: atom_id res chain seq x y z
N MET A 1 25.15 -29.01 -46.49
CA MET A 1 24.24 -29.92 -45.78
C MET A 1 23.17 -29.07 -45.15
N LEU A 2 22.03 -28.96 -45.83
CA LEU A 2 20.86 -28.16 -45.42
C LEU A 2 20.04 -28.98 -44.39
N PHE A 3 19.74 -28.41 -43.21
CA PHE A 3 18.70 -28.93 -42.35
C PHE A 3 17.55 -27.92 -42.28
N THR A 4 16.46 -28.27 -42.92
CA THR A 4 15.15 -27.61 -42.88
C THR A 4 14.39 -28.03 -41.62
N PHE A 5 14.07 -27.07 -40.73
CA PHE A 5 13.14 -27.28 -39.63
C PHE A 5 11.70 -27.04 -40.11
N ARG A 6 10.90 -28.10 -40.18
CA ARG A 6 9.45 -28.07 -40.38
C ARG A 6 8.76 -27.59 -39.07
N ARG A 7 8.04 -26.49 -39.16
CA ARG A 7 7.06 -26.06 -38.14
C ARG A 7 5.81 -26.93 -38.28
N SER A 8 5.54 -27.77 -37.28
CA SER A 8 4.25 -28.48 -37.14
C SER A 8 3.28 -27.60 -36.38
N LEU A 9 2.27 -27.07 -37.07
CA LEU A 9 1.10 -26.42 -36.48
C LEU A 9 0.19 -27.52 -35.94
N LEU A 10 0.01 -27.62 -34.64
CA LEU A 10 -1.00 -28.46 -34.01
C LEU A 10 -2.35 -27.73 -34.06
N ILE A 11 -3.21 -28.17 -34.99
CA ILE A 11 -4.62 -27.77 -35.06
C ILE A 11 -5.39 -28.73 -34.12
N LEU A 12 -5.91 -28.18 -33.00
CA LEU A 12 -6.87 -28.88 -32.15
C LEU A 12 -8.24 -28.85 -32.84
N PRO A 13 -8.95 -29.97 -33.00
CA PRO A 13 -10.30 -29.96 -33.53
C PRO A 13 -11.28 -29.38 -32.51
N MET A 14 -12.03 -28.34 -32.90
CA MET A 14 -13.21 -27.85 -32.18
C MET A 14 -14.31 -28.92 -32.19
N LEU A 15 -14.56 -29.51 -31.04
CA LEU A 15 -15.81 -30.25 -30.78
C LEU A 15 -16.95 -29.20 -30.61
N ALA A 16 -17.80 -29.09 -31.61
CA ALA A 16 -19.07 -28.37 -31.50
C ALA A 16 -20.04 -29.15 -30.64
N GLY A 17 -19.99 -28.96 -29.33
CA GLY A 17 -21.02 -29.37 -28.39
C GLY A 17 -21.96 -28.18 -28.18
N SER A 18 -23.28 -28.41 -28.37
CA SER A 18 -24.34 -27.46 -28.04
C SER A 18 -24.26 -27.09 -26.56
N VAL A 19 -23.74 -25.91 -26.27
CA VAL A 19 -23.72 -25.33 -24.91
C VAL A 19 -25.12 -24.80 -24.62
N PRO A 20 -25.80 -25.22 -23.51
CA PRO A 20 -27.03 -24.57 -23.10
C PRO A 20 -26.75 -23.10 -22.82
N ALA A 21 -27.66 -22.23 -23.29
CA ALA A 21 -27.60 -20.80 -23.01
C ALA A 21 -27.76 -20.58 -21.52
N PHE A 22 -26.63 -20.46 -20.80
CA PHE A 22 -26.63 -19.96 -19.44
C PHE A 22 -26.95 -18.47 -19.47
N ALA A 23 -27.97 -18.09 -18.72
CA ALA A 23 -28.34 -16.70 -18.51
C ALA A 23 -27.12 -15.91 -18.07
N GLN A 24 -26.79 -14.86 -18.82
CA GLN A 24 -25.82 -13.86 -18.42
C GLN A 24 -26.25 -13.33 -17.04
N VAL A 25 -25.49 -13.68 -15.99
CA VAL A 25 -25.59 -12.95 -14.73
C VAL A 25 -24.94 -11.61 -15.00
N SER A 26 -25.74 -10.64 -15.43
CA SER A 26 -25.37 -9.25 -15.37
C SER A 26 -25.01 -8.96 -13.93
N ASP A 27 -23.77 -8.47 -13.67
CA ASP A 27 -23.44 -7.85 -12.40
C ASP A 27 -24.53 -6.78 -12.18
N PRO A 28 -25.42 -6.91 -11.19
CA PRO A 28 -26.37 -5.84 -10.94
C PRO A 28 -25.49 -4.65 -10.58
N ALA A 29 -25.63 -3.56 -11.34
CA ALA A 29 -25.03 -2.29 -10.98
C ALA A 29 -25.26 -2.11 -9.50
N ALA A 30 -24.17 -1.92 -8.73
CA ALA A 30 -24.27 -1.74 -7.30
C ALA A 30 -25.37 -0.70 -7.08
N ASP A 31 -26.39 -1.06 -6.31
CA ASP A 31 -27.49 -0.16 -6.01
C ASP A 31 -26.87 1.14 -5.47
N PRO A 32 -27.02 2.28 -6.15
CA PRO A 32 -26.38 3.51 -5.73
C PRO A 32 -26.85 3.99 -4.35
N ASP A 33 -27.93 3.41 -3.83
CA ASP A 33 -28.47 3.68 -2.49
C ASP A 33 -27.94 2.70 -1.41
N GLN A 34 -27.19 1.65 -1.74
CA GLN A 34 -26.52 0.85 -0.73
C GLN A 34 -25.28 1.60 -0.21
N ALA A 35 -25.41 2.13 1.00
CA ALA A 35 -24.34 2.82 1.69
C ALA A 35 -23.12 1.87 1.85
N ILE A 36 -21.98 2.26 1.27
CA ILE A 36 -20.73 1.49 1.39
C ILE A 36 -20.29 1.52 2.85
N VAL A 37 -20.19 0.35 3.47
CA VAL A 37 -19.62 0.17 4.81
C VAL A 37 -18.14 -0.14 4.66
N VAL A 38 -17.30 0.66 5.32
CA VAL A 38 -15.84 0.48 5.30
C VAL A 38 -15.46 -0.56 6.36
N THR A 39 -14.96 -1.69 5.91
CA THR A 39 -14.57 -2.81 6.79
C THR A 39 -13.51 -2.38 7.80
N ALA A 40 -12.56 -1.56 7.38
CA ALA A 40 -11.51 -1.04 8.24
C ALA A 40 -12.03 -0.03 9.28
N ALA A 41 -13.16 0.63 9.08
CA ALA A 41 -13.73 1.58 10.05
C ALA A 41 -14.39 0.90 11.27
N ARG A 42 -14.58 -0.43 11.24
CA ARG A 42 -15.17 -1.24 12.33
C ARG A 42 -16.51 -0.72 12.85
N THR A 43 -17.28 -0.13 11.99
CA THR A 43 -18.61 0.37 12.27
C THR A 43 -19.53 -0.04 11.12
N ALA A 44 -20.80 -0.28 11.43
CA ALA A 44 -21.83 -0.48 10.42
C ALA A 44 -22.35 0.87 9.86
N LEU A 45 -21.85 1.99 10.38
CA LEU A 45 -22.19 3.31 9.86
C LEU A 45 -21.66 3.48 8.44
N PRO A 46 -22.40 4.13 7.56
CA PRO A 46 -21.94 4.42 6.21
C PRO A 46 -20.77 5.42 6.23
N VAL A 47 -19.98 5.44 5.18
CA VAL A 47 -18.81 6.34 5.04
C VAL A 47 -19.16 7.79 5.34
N ASN A 48 -20.30 8.26 4.84
CA ASN A 48 -20.76 9.64 5.05
C ASN A 48 -21.16 9.97 6.50
N ALA A 49 -21.23 9.00 7.40
CA ALA A 49 -21.42 9.22 8.84
C ALA A 49 -20.11 9.40 9.61
N LEU A 50 -18.96 9.28 8.95
CA LEU A 50 -17.63 9.44 9.54
C LEU A 50 -17.09 10.84 9.22
N PRO A 51 -16.59 11.61 10.20
CA PRO A 51 -16.03 12.94 9.96
C PRO A 51 -14.56 12.86 9.50
N LEU A 52 -14.32 12.16 8.38
CA LEU A 52 -13.00 11.94 7.78
C LEU A 52 -13.15 11.61 6.30
N THR A 53 -12.07 11.80 5.54
CA THR A 53 -12.00 11.38 4.14
C THR A 53 -11.79 9.87 4.05
N VAL A 54 -12.60 9.22 3.24
CA VAL A 54 -12.46 7.80 2.88
C VAL A 54 -12.72 7.64 1.39
N ASP A 55 -11.77 7.04 0.68
CA ASP A 55 -11.95 6.64 -0.71
C ASP A 55 -12.09 5.12 -0.80
N VAL A 56 -12.99 4.66 -1.67
CA VAL A 56 -13.15 3.26 -1.98
C VAL A 56 -12.88 3.04 -3.47
N ILE A 57 -11.78 2.36 -3.74
CA ILE A 57 -11.41 1.92 -5.09
C ILE A 57 -12.17 0.62 -5.33
N ASP A 58 -13.23 0.68 -6.14
CA ASP A 58 -14.09 -0.45 -6.45
C ASP A 58 -13.38 -1.52 -7.32
N ASN A 59 -14.01 -2.68 -7.47
CA ASN A 59 -13.47 -3.81 -8.23
C ASN A 59 -13.17 -3.45 -9.69
N GLN A 60 -14.02 -2.66 -10.35
CA GLN A 60 -13.83 -2.28 -11.74
C GLN A 60 -12.61 -1.36 -11.89
N SER A 61 -12.54 -0.30 -11.10
CA SER A 61 -11.44 0.66 -11.08
C SER A 61 -10.12 -0.03 -10.72
N LEU A 62 -10.14 -0.92 -9.71
CA LEU A 62 -8.98 -1.70 -9.30
C LEU A 62 -8.46 -2.59 -10.45
N ASN A 63 -9.34 -3.40 -11.07
CA ASN A 63 -8.94 -4.28 -12.16
C ASN A 63 -8.42 -3.51 -13.39
N GLN A 64 -8.99 -2.34 -13.71
CA GLN A 64 -8.49 -1.46 -14.77
C GLN A 64 -7.07 -0.97 -14.46
N GLN A 65 -6.81 -0.49 -13.25
CA GLN A 65 -5.49 0.01 -12.86
C GLN A 65 -4.46 -1.11 -12.73
N VAL A 66 -4.86 -2.28 -12.23
CA VAL A 66 -3.98 -3.46 -12.16
C VAL A 66 -3.61 -3.96 -13.56
N ALA A 67 -4.50 -3.87 -14.55
CA ALA A 67 -4.17 -4.19 -15.94
C ALA A 67 -3.14 -3.20 -16.54
N ILE A 68 -3.07 -1.97 -16.05
CA ILE A 68 -2.11 -0.92 -16.47
C ILE A 68 -0.79 -1.08 -15.69
N GLY A 69 -0.82 -1.00 -14.35
CA GLY A 69 0.37 -0.90 -13.49
C GLY A 69 0.88 -2.23 -12.95
N GLY A 70 0.00 -3.20 -12.74
CA GLY A 70 0.32 -4.56 -12.33
C GLY A 70 0.20 -4.86 -10.82
N SER A 71 0.00 -3.86 -9.95
CA SER A 71 -0.12 -4.07 -8.51
C SER A 71 -1.22 -3.23 -7.85
N VAL A 72 -1.59 -3.56 -6.62
CA VAL A 72 -2.52 -2.74 -5.81
C VAL A 72 -1.88 -1.39 -5.48
N VAL A 73 -0.58 -1.35 -5.20
CA VAL A 73 0.14 -0.10 -4.90
C VAL A 73 0.09 0.85 -6.10
N ASP A 74 0.29 0.33 -7.32
CA ASP A 74 0.17 1.11 -8.55
C ASP A 74 -1.24 1.67 -8.72
N ALA A 75 -2.28 0.86 -8.42
CA ALA A 75 -3.67 1.29 -8.51
C ALA A 75 -4.00 2.40 -7.50
N VAL A 76 -3.57 2.25 -6.25
CA VAL A 76 -3.75 3.29 -5.21
C VAL A 76 -3.00 4.56 -5.61
N SER A 77 -1.75 4.44 -6.04
CA SER A 77 -0.96 5.58 -6.49
C SER A 77 -1.62 6.31 -7.67
N ALA A 78 -2.17 5.58 -8.65
CA ALA A 78 -2.80 6.19 -9.83
C ALA A 78 -4.11 6.91 -9.52
N LEU A 79 -4.89 6.41 -8.55
CA LEU A 79 -6.24 6.91 -8.24
C LEU A 79 -6.27 7.90 -7.08
N THR A 80 -5.25 7.92 -6.22
CA THR A 80 -5.16 8.74 -5.01
C THR A 80 -4.06 9.80 -5.18
N PRO A 81 -4.35 11.04 -5.55
CA PRO A 81 -3.32 12.06 -5.84
C PRO A 81 -2.39 12.38 -4.66
N SER A 82 -2.85 12.25 -3.43
CA SER A 82 -2.03 12.47 -2.22
C SER A 82 -1.23 11.26 -1.75
N PHE A 83 -1.35 10.14 -2.46
CA PHE A 83 -0.44 9.00 -2.29
C PHE A 83 0.80 9.20 -3.16
N SER A 84 1.99 8.77 -2.69
CA SER A 84 3.24 8.94 -3.42
C SER A 84 3.23 8.22 -4.78
N PRO A 85 3.95 8.73 -5.78
CA PRO A 85 4.13 8.05 -7.05
C PRO A 85 4.79 6.68 -6.83
N THR A 86 4.30 5.66 -7.54
CA THR A 86 4.94 4.35 -7.50
C THR A 86 6.32 4.39 -8.15
N ARG A 87 7.26 3.66 -7.57
CA ARG A 87 8.60 3.47 -8.13
C ARG A 87 8.67 2.26 -9.05
N GLN A 88 7.62 1.43 -9.07
CA GLN A 88 7.61 0.11 -9.72
C GLN A 88 8.75 -0.81 -9.24
N LYS A 89 9.26 -0.54 -8.04
CA LYS A 89 10.23 -1.34 -7.29
C LYS A 89 9.49 -2.11 -6.18
N LEU A 90 10.12 -3.13 -5.65
CA LEU A 90 9.51 -3.93 -4.57
C LEU A 90 9.53 -3.21 -3.21
N SER A 91 10.39 -2.22 -3.04
CA SER A 91 10.55 -1.45 -1.80
C SER A 91 9.41 -0.45 -1.59
N GLY A 92 8.86 -0.40 -0.38
CA GLY A 92 7.93 0.63 0.08
C GLY A 92 8.60 1.92 0.59
N ALA A 93 9.91 2.05 0.45
CA ALA A 93 10.61 3.28 0.84
C ALA A 93 10.12 4.47 0.01
N GLY A 94 9.66 5.53 0.69
CA GLY A 94 9.07 6.71 0.05
C GLY A 94 7.56 6.57 -0.25
N GLU A 95 6.93 5.44 0.05
CA GLU A 95 5.47 5.32 -0.02
C GLU A 95 4.83 6.09 1.13
N THR A 96 4.11 7.16 0.79
CA THR A 96 3.41 7.98 1.78
C THR A 96 1.99 8.29 1.32
N LEU A 97 1.08 8.39 2.28
CA LEU A 97 -0.25 8.95 2.12
C LEU A 97 -0.32 10.24 2.94
N ARG A 98 -0.60 11.37 2.28
CA ARG A 98 -0.52 12.70 2.93
C ARG A 98 0.82 12.97 3.64
N GLY A 99 1.94 12.46 3.07
CA GLY A 99 3.28 12.67 3.61
C GLY A 99 3.64 11.85 4.85
N ARG A 100 2.88 10.82 5.19
CA ARG A 100 3.18 9.87 6.26
C ARG A 100 3.02 8.43 5.78
N SER A 101 3.76 7.51 6.37
CA SER A 101 3.67 6.08 6.04
C SER A 101 2.27 5.54 6.31
N PRO A 102 1.60 4.90 5.32
CA PRO A 102 0.30 4.29 5.51
C PRO A 102 0.42 2.94 6.21
N LEU A 103 -0.63 2.53 6.91
CA LEU A 103 -0.81 1.16 7.37
C LEU A 103 -1.42 0.32 6.24
N TYR A 104 -0.73 -0.71 5.78
CA TYR A 104 -1.32 -1.70 4.88
C TYR A 104 -2.04 -2.78 5.66
N ALA A 105 -3.23 -3.16 5.18
CA ALA A 105 -4.03 -4.22 5.78
C ALA A 105 -4.69 -5.11 4.72
N ILE A 106 -4.99 -6.36 5.08
CA ILE A 106 -5.87 -7.28 4.35
C ILE A 106 -7.04 -7.61 5.27
N ASN A 107 -8.26 -7.23 4.89
CA ASN A 107 -9.47 -7.39 5.73
C ASN A 107 -9.25 -6.87 7.17
N GLY A 108 -8.56 -5.74 7.30
CA GLY A 108 -8.21 -5.16 8.59
C GLY A 108 -7.05 -5.85 9.33
N ILE A 109 -6.43 -6.91 8.81
CA ILE A 109 -5.24 -7.56 9.38
C ILE A 109 -4.00 -6.74 9.01
N PRO A 110 -3.26 -6.17 9.97
CA PRO A 110 -2.07 -5.38 9.67
C PRO A 110 -1.00 -6.20 8.92
N GLN A 111 -0.57 -5.72 7.77
CA GLN A 111 0.58 -6.27 7.05
C GLN A 111 1.87 -5.58 7.49
N THR A 112 1.81 -4.27 7.72
CA THR A 112 2.92 -3.46 8.22
C THR A 112 3.39 -3.95 9.59
N ALA A 113 4.71 -4.07 9.75
CA ALA A 113 5.33 -4.40 11.03
C ALA A 113 5.49 -3.12 11.87
N PRO A 114 5.01 -3.07 13.13
CA PRO A 114 5.06 -1.86 13.95
C PRO A 114 6.47 -1.31 14.17
N LEU A 115 7.47 -2.19 14.18
CA LEU A 115 8.87 -1.84 14.47
C LEU A 115 9.74 -1.67 13.21
N ARG A 116 9.15 -1.78 12.01
CA ARG A 116 9.86 -1.66 10.73
C ARG A 116 9.02 -0.87 9.73
N ASP A 117 9.51 0.27 9.31
CA ASP A 117 8.88 1.14 8.32
C ASP A 117 9.48 0.96 6.93
N GLY A 118 8.69 1.22 5.88
CA GLY A 118 9.12 1.16 4.49
C GLY A 118 9.56 -0.24 4.02
N ALA A 119 8.97 -1.29 4.57
CA ALA A 119 9.12 -2.66 4.10
C ALA A 119 8.36 -2.88 2.78
N ARG A 120 7.88 -4.09 2.50
CA ARG A 120 7.22 -4.45 1.24
C ARG A 120 5.74 -4.74 1.43
N ASP A 121 5.10 -3.98 2.30
CA ASP A 121 3.79 -4.26 2.90
C ASP A 121 2.64 -4.16 1.89
N GLY A 122 2.83 -3.43 0.79
CA GLY A 122 1.88 -3.35 -0.32
C GLY A 122 1.85 -4.60 -1.22
N PHE A 123 2.86 -5.49 -1.11
CA PHE A 123 3.00 -6.71 -1.93
C PHE A 123 2.79 -7.96 -1.06
N THR A 124 1.57 -8.16 -0.57
CA THR A 124 1.24 -9.22 0.41
C THR A 124 0.11 -10.16 -0.02
N ILE A 125 -0.59 -9.82 -1.11
CA ILE A 125 -1.65 -10.62 -1.74
C ILE A 125 -1.66 -10.34 -3.25
N ASP A 126 -2.05 -11.33 -4.05
CA ASP A 126 -2.25 -11.09 -5.48
C ASP A 126 -3.52 -10.24 -5.70
N PRO A 127 -3.47 -9.18 -6.55
CA PRO A 127 -4.60 -8.31 -6.83
C PRO A 127 -5.86 -9.04 -7.32
N PHE A 128 -5.72 -10.22 -7.93
CA PHE A 128 -6.83 -11.05 -8.40
C PHE A 128 -7.79 -11.46 -7.28
N PHE A 129 -7.29 -11.57 -6.04
CA PHE A 129 -8.07 -11.92 -4.85
C PHE A 129 -8.57 -10.71 -4.07
N VAL A 130 -8.32 -9.49 -4.55
CA VAL A 130 -8.79 -8.24 -3.94
C VAL A 130 -10.06 -7.79 -4.65
N ASP A 131 -11.13 -7.56 -3.89
CA ASP A 131 -12.40 -7.06 -4.40
C ASP A 131 -12.41 -5.53 -4.50
N ARG A 132 -11.93 -4.86 -3.46
CA ARG A 132 -11.80 -3.40 -3.41
C ARG A 132 -10.67 -2.98 -2.49
N VAL A 133 -10.25 -1.72 -2.62
CA VAL A 133 -9.31 -1.10 -1.68
C VAL A 133 -9.98 0.07 -0.98
N GLU A 134 -9.94 0.06 0.34
CA GLU A 134 -10.43 1.14 1.19
C GLU A 134 -9.22 1.99 1.62
N VAL A 135 -9.20 3.26 1.23
CA VAL A 135 -8.18 4.24 1.63
C VAL A 135 -8.79 5.17 2.66
N ILE A 136 -8.35 5.05 3.91
CA ILE A 136 -8.79 5.92 5.01
C ILE A 136 -7.67 6.90 5.27
N TYR A 137 -7.97 8.18 5.18
CA TYR A 137 -6.97 9.24 5.30
C TYR A 137 -6.78 9.68 6.74
N GLY A 138 -5.52 9.90 7.10
CA GLY A 138 -5.16 10.36 8.43
C GLY A 138 -5.39 9.31 9.53
N SER A 139 -5.25 9.73 10.77
CA SER A 139 -5.39 8.86 11.94
C SER A 139 -6.86 8.71 12.35
N ASN A 140 -7.17 7.54 12.90
CA ASN A 140 -8.49 7.24 13.45
C ASN A 140 -8.33 6.37 14.70
N ALA A 141 -8.97 6.72 15.81
CA ALA A 141 -8.90 5.97 17.07
C ALA A 141 -9.41 4.52 16.96
N LEU A 142 -10.29 4.22 16.01
CA LEU A 142 -10.80 2.86 15.77
C LEU A 142 -9.75 1.91 15.15
N GLN A 143 -8.66 2.43 14.58
CA GLN A 143 -7.77 1.67 13.72
C GLN A 143 -6.48 1.17 14.38
N GLY A 144 -6.02 1.83 15.43
CA GLY A 144 -4.82 1.41 16.16
C GLY A 144 -3.49 1.88 15.58
N ILE A 145 -2.42 1.23 16.02
CA ILE A 145 -1.04 1.61 15.76
C ILE A 145 -0.69 1.50 14.27
N GLY A 146 0.11 2.47 13.80
CA GLY A 146 0.68 2.49 12.45
C GLY A 146 -0.12 3.30 11.44
N GLY A 147 -1.29 3.83 11.81
CA GLY A 147 -2.15 4.59 10.91
C GLY A 147 -1.95 6.10 10.94
N THR A 148 -0.74 6.63 11.21
CA THR A 148 -0.52 8.08 11.23
C THR A 148 -0.69 8.73 9.86
N GLY A 149 -0.39 8.02 8.76
CA GLY A 149 -0.64 8.44 7.39
C GLY A 149 -2.02 8.05 6.86
N GLY A 150 -2.69 7.13 7.54
CA GLY A 150 -3.93 6.53 7.09
C GLY A 150 -3.78 5.03 6.84
N ILE A 151 -4.77 4.43 6.20
CA ILE A 151 -4.84 2.98 6.00
C ILE A 151 -5.16 2.67 4.56
N VAL A 152 -4.42 1.72 3.99
CA VAL A 152 -4.71 1.08 2.71
C VAL A 152 -5.16 -0.35 2.99
N ASN A 153 -6.48 -0.57 3.08
CA ASN A 153 -7.07 -1.86 3.40
C ASN A 153 -7.52 -2.59 2.14
N GLN A 154 -6.88 -3.70 1.84
CA GLN A 154 -7.22 -4.59 0.73
C GLN A 154 -8.33 -5.54 1.19
N VAL A 155 -9.55 -5.33 0.73
CA VAL A 155 -10.68 -6.20 1.04
C VAL A 155 -10.72 -7.32 0.02
N THR A 156 -10.65 -8.57 0.51
CA THR A 156 -10.61 -9.75 -0.37
C THR A 156 -11.99 -10.07 -0.94
N VAL A 157 -11.97 -10.85 -2.04
CA VAL A 157 -13.20 -11.39 -2.66
C VAL A 157 -14.11 -12.02 -1.61
N GLY A 158 -15.40 -11.74 -1.73
CA GLY A 158 -16.44 -12.21 -0.82
C GLY A 158 -16.82 -13.69 -1.05
N PRO A 159 -17.75 -14.22 -0.24
CA PRO A 159 -18.34 -15.54 -0.48
C PRO A 159 -19.18 -15.53 -1.77
N PRO A 160 -19.43 -16.71 -2.37
CA PRO A 160 -20.37 -16.84 -3.48
C PRO A 160 -21.75 -16.30 -3.09
N ARG A 161 -22.39 -15.56 -4.00
CA ARG A 161 -23.70 -14.92 -3.72
C ARG A 161 -24.87 -15.88 -3.82
N GLN A 162 -24.74 -16.95 -4.63
CA GLN A 162 -25.77 -17.93 -4.91
C GLN A 162 -25.28 -19.33 -4.54
N ASP A 163 -26.22 -20.22 -4.23
CA ASP A 163 -25.90 -21.64 -4.03
C ASP A 163 -25.42 -22.27 -5.35
N GLY A 164 -24.52 -23.23 -5.23
CA GLY A 164 -23.88 -23.91 -6.33
C GLY A 164 -22.43 -23.49 -6.55
N LEU A 165 -21.93 -23.87 -7.71
CA LEU A 165 -20.55 -23.62 -8.14
C LEU A 165 -20.49 -22.31 -8.93
N SER A 166 -19.48 -21.52 -8.63
CA SER A 166 -19.14 -20.30 -9.38
C SER A 166 -17.62 -20.21 -9.54
N GLY A 167 -17.14 -19.39 -10.46
CA GLY A 167 -15.71 -19.25 -10.62
C GLY A 167 -15.31 -18.06 -11.48
N ARG A 168 -14.00 -17.77 -11.44
CA ARG A 168 -13.36 -16.75 -12.27
C ARG A 168 -12.01 -17.25 -12.73
N VAL A 169 -11.71 -17.04 -14.01
CA VAL A 169 -10.39 -17.35 -14.61
C VAL A 169 -9.89 -16.08 -15.30
N LEU A 170 -8.62 -15.76 -15.11
CA LEU A 170 -7.91 -14.67 -15.77
C LEU A 170 -6.68 -15.22 -16.49
N VAL A 171 -6.54 -14.85 -17.76
CA VAL A 171 -5.29 -15.05 -18.53
C VAL A 171 -4.87 -13.68 -19.06
N GLN A 172 -3.61 -13.32 -18.84
CA GLN A 172 -3.07 -12.02 -19.23
C GLN A 172 -1.68 -12.17 -19.81
N GLY A 173 -1.38 -11.36 -20.83
CA GLY A 173 -0.04 -11.17 -21.38
C GLY A 173 0.27 -9.68 -21.45
N ASN A 174 1.55 -9.33 -21.27
CA ASN A 174 2.02 -7.96 -21.43
C ASN A 174 3.33 -7.90 -22.20
N ALA A 175 3.55 -6.78 -22.89
CA ALA A 175 4.77 -6.52 -23.65
C ALA A 175 5.00 -5.00 -23.78
N ASP A 176 6.26 -4.61 -23.87
CA ASP A 176 6.67 -3.26 -24.23
C ASP A 176 6.41 -2.97 -25.73
N THR A 177 6.59 -1.73 -26.15
CA THR A 177 6.40 -1.28 -27.56
C THR A 177 7.25 -2.05 -28.56
N GLY A 178 8.50 -2.41 -28.18
CA GLY A 178 9.42 -3.16 -29.03
C GLY A 178 9.15 -4.66 -29.10
N PHE A 179 8.20 -5.16 -28.30
CA PHE A 179 7.94 -6.60 -28.14
C PHE A 179 9.23 -7.40 -27.86
N HIS A 180 10.13 -6.83 -27.06
CA HIS A 180 11.36 -7.48 -26.69
C HIS A 180 11.07 -8.77 -25.94
N GLY A 181 11.72 -9.87 -26.36
CA GLY A 181 11.41 -11.20 -25.80
C GLY A 181 11.64 -11.34 -24.30
N ASP A 182 12.53 -10.55 -23.73
CA ASP A 182 12.81 -10.50 -22.29
C ASP A 182 11.90 -9.51 -21.54
N GLY A 183 11.18 -8.62 -22.25
CA GLY A 183 10.15 -7.74 -21.72
C GLY A 183 8.76 -8.39 -21.65
N ILE A 184 8.57 -9.54 -22.32
CA ILE A 184 7.26 -10.23 -22.31
C ILE A 184 6.99 -10.85 -20.95
N GLY A 185 5.82 -10.58 -20.41
CA GLY A 185 5.29 -11.16 -19.19
C GLY A 185 3.91 -11.78 -19.37
N GLY A 186 3.42 -12.48 -18.35
CA GLY A 186 2.09 -13.05 -18.38
C GLY A 186 1.63 -13.54 -17.02
N LYS A 187 0.30 -13.62 -16.87
CA LYS A 187 -0.37 -14.04 -15.64
C LYS A 187 -1.48 -15.02 -15.96
N VAL A 188 -1.61 -16.03 -15.11
CA VAL A 188 -2.76 -16.93 -15.06
C VAL A 188 -3.26 -16.97 -13.62
N ALA A 189 -4.55 -16.75 -13.43
CA ALA A 189 -5.18 -16.83 -12.13
C ALA A 189 -6.56 -17.44 -12.23
N GLY A 190 -6.99 -18.13 -11.17
CA GLY A 190 -8.31 -18.72 -11.09
C GLY A 190 -8.80 -18.82 -9.65
N LEU A 191 -10.10 -18.71 -9.48
CA LEU A 191 -10.79 -19.03 -8.23
C LEU A 191 -12.04 -19.83 -8.50
N ILE A 192 -12.40 -20.68 -7.56
CA ILE A 192 -13.63 -21.46 -7.54
C ILE A 192 -14.33 -21.15 -6.22
N GLY A 193 -15.60 -20.80 -6.31
CA GLY A 193 -16.50 -20.58 -5.21
C GLY A 193 -17.60 -21.65 -5.19
N TRP A 194 -17.94 -22.12 -4.01
CA TRP A 194 -19.04 -23.05 -3.79
C TRP A 194 -19.84 -22.61 -2.58
N ARG A 195 -21.14 -22.68 -2.68
CA ARG A 195 -22.06 -22.41 -1.58
C ARG A 195 -23.17 -23.46 -1.55
N GLU A 196 -23.50 -23.94 -0.36
CA GLU A 196 -24.63 -24.81 -0.10
C GLU A 196 -25.17 -24.55 1.31
N GLY A 197 -26.41 -24.07 1.37
CA GLY A 197 -27.07 -23.76 2.64
C GLY A 197 -26.30 -22.78 3.49
N ARG A 198 -25.77 -23.24 4.63
CA ARG A 198 -25.01 -22.40 5.58
C ARG A 198 -23.50 -22.34 5.33
N PHE A 199 -22.99 -23.17 4.44
CA PHE A 199 -21.56 -23.23 4.12
C PHE A 199 -21.25 -22.54 2.80
N ASP A 200 -20.11 -21.90 2.77
CA ASP A 200 -19.49 -21.44 1.54
C ASP A 200 -17.97 -21.57 1.61
N ALA A 201 -17.36 -21.72 0.44
CA ALA A 201 -15.92 -21.77 0.28
C ALA A 201 -15.53 -21.06 -1.01
N THR A 202 -14.42 -20.34 -0.97
CA THR A 202 -13.76 -19.78 -2.15
C THR A 202 -12.29 -20.13 -2.06
N VAL A 203 -11.74 -20.78 -3.09
CA VAL A 203 -10.33 -21.13 -3.17
C VAL A 203 -9.77 -20.73 -4.53
N GLY A 204 -8.52 -20.33 -4.56
CA GLY A 204 -7.89 -19.89 -5.81
C GLY A 204 -6.38 -19.87 -5.77
N GLY A 205 -5.79 -19.75 -6.96
CA GLY A 205 -4.36 -19.61 -7.18
C GLY A 205 -4.08 -18.59 -8.27
N ALA A 206 -2.92 -17.96 -8.20
CA ALA A 206 -2.40 -17.07 -9.23
C ALA A 206 -0.91 -17.33 -9.43
N PHE A 207 -0.47 -17.19 -10.68
CA PHE A 207 0.94 -17.21 -11.08
C PHE A 207 1.18 -16.12 -12.09
N GLU A 208 2.25 -15.33 -11.90
CA GLU A 208 2.65 -14.27 -12.81
C GLU A 208 4.16 -14.32 -13.03
N LYS A 209 4.57 -14.15 -14.28
CA LYS A 209 5.96 -13.87 -14.67
C LYS A 209 6.00 -12.48 -15.29
N ARG A 210 6.91 -11.64 -14.83
CA ARG A 210 7.18 -10.31 -15.37
C ARG A 210 8.55 -10.28 -16.03
N GLY A 211 8.60 -9.77 -17.28
CA GLY A 211 9.85 -9.49 -17.96
C GLY A 211 10.52 -8.21 -17.44
N VAL A 212 11.63 -7.84 -18.03
CA VAL A 212 12.28 -6.55 -17.77
C VAL A 212 11.42 -5.40 -18.32
N PHE A 213 11.56 -4.22 -17.71
CA PHE A 213 10.86 -3.02 -18.16
C PHE A 213 11.76 -2.21 -19.09
N TYR A 214 11.12 -1.51 -20.00
CA TYR A 214 11.75 -0.62 -20.96
C TYR A 214 11.25 0.81 -20.75
N ASP A 215 12.14 1.78 -20.92
CA ASP A 215 11.81 3.20 -20.82
C ASP A 215 11.25 3.76 -22.15
N GLY A 216 10.94 5.05 -22.21
CA GLY A 216 10.41 5.70 -23.41
C GLY A 216 11.40 5.85 -24.56
N HIS A 217 12.67 5.51 -24.38
CA HIS A 217 13.68 5.44 -25.43
C HIS A 217 13.90 4.00 -25.94
N GLY A 218 13.21 3.01 -25.34
CA GLY A 218 13.37 1.60 -25.66
C GLY A 218 14.60 0.96 -25.03
N GLU A 219 15.18 1.59 -24.01
CA GLU A 219 16.27 1.05 -23.22
C GLU A 219 15.73 0.31 -21.98
N ARG A 220 16.44 -0.74 -21.54
CA ARG A 220 16.06 -1.45 -20.31
C ARG A 220 16.20 -0.54 -19.09
N ILE A 221 15.21 -0.57 -18.21
CA ILE A 221 15.29 0.14 -16.93
C ILE A 221 16.25 -0.60 -16.00
N GLY A 222 17.09 0.16 -15.29
CA GLY A 222 18.06 -0.38 -14.35
C GLY A 222 17.41 -1.13 -13.18
N THR A 223 18.11 -2.13 -12.67
CA THR A 223 17.68 -2.96 -11.54
C THR A 223 18.22 -2.42 -10.23
N ASP A 224 17.36 -2.27 -9.22
CA ASP A 224 17.75 -2.07 -7.82
C ASP A 224 17.89 -3.45 -7.15
N LEU A 225 19.06 -4.04 -7.29
CA LEU A 225 19.31 -5.40 -6.84
C LEU A 225 19.05 -5.57 -5.35
N THR A 226 19.45 -4.61 -4.53
CA THR A 226 19.31 -4.67 -3.07
C THR A 226 17.86 -4.56 -2.63
N GLN A 227 17.15 -3.52 -3.06
CA GLN A 227 15.77 -3.30 -2.65
C GLN A 227 14.81 -4.29 -3.29
N GLY A 228 15.14 -4.75 -4.51
CA GLY A 228 14.34 -5.68 -5.29
C GLY A 228 13.39 -5.00 -6.26
N GLU A 229 13.00 -5.78 -7.23
CA GLU A 229 12.28 -5.35 -8.42
C GLU A 229 10.91 -6.00 -8.52
N THR A 230 9.99 -5.31 -9.20
CA THR A 230 8.78 -5.93 -9.73
C THR A 230 8.98 -6.48 -11.14
N GLN A 231 9.95 -5.95 -11.92
CA GLN A 231 10.42 -6.51 -13.20
C GLN A 231 11.33 -7.73 -12.97
N ASP A 232 11.60 -8.51 -14.01
CA ASP A 232 12.46 -9.72 -13.99
C ASP A 232 12.13 -10.58 -12.76
N SER A 233 10.87 -10.97 -12.63
CA SER A 233 10.36 -11.62 -11.42
C SER A 233 9.25 -12.63 -11.69
N ARG A 234 9.05 -13.48 -10.69
CA ARG A 234 7.90 -14.40 -10.61
C ARG A 234 7.16 -14.21 -9.31
N SER A 235 5.83 -14.24 -9.40
CA SER A 235 4.99 -14.29 -8.20
C SER A 235 3.98 -15.43 -8.29
N TRP A 236 3.63 -15.97 -7.12
CA TRP A 236 2.54 -16.91 -6.98
C TRP A 236 1.77 -16.64 -5.70
N SER A 237 0.49 -16.98 -5.72
CA SER A 237 -0.40 -16.81 -4.58
C SER A 237 -1.37 -17.96 -4.49
N VAL A 238 -1.71 -18.34 -3.24
CA VAL A 238 -2.81 -19.24 -2.91
C VAL A 238 -3.70 -18.53 -1.92
N PHE A 239 -4.98 -18.53 -2.20
CA PHE A 239 -6.01 -17.89 -1.41
C PHE A 239 -7.12 -18.87 -1.06
N GLY A 240 -7.63 -18.79 0.17
CA GLY A 240 -8.80 -19.54 0.61
C GLY A 240 -9.67 -18.72 1.56
N ARG A 241 -10.98 -18.83 1.39
CA ARG A 241 -11.96 -18.30 2.32
C ARG A 241 -13.04 -19.35 2.55
N PHE A 242 -13.39 -19.60 3.80
CA PHE A 242 -14.37 -20.59 4.23
C PHE A 242 -15.33 -19.93 5.21
N GLY A 243 -16.62 -20.02 4.92
CA GLY A 243 -17.64 -19.36 5.70
C GLY A 243 -18.69 -20.33 6.21
N TYR A 244 -19.22 -20.03 7.39
CA TYR A 244 -20.34 -20.74 7.99
C TYR A 244 -21.34 -19.75 8.61
N ALA A 245 -22.56 -19.73 8.11
CA ALA A 245 -23.67 -18.98 8.71
C ALA A 245 -24.16 -19.73 9.96
N VAL A 246 -23.77 -19.23 11.14
CA VAL A 246 -24.16 -19.81 12.43
C VAL A 246 -25.65 -19.62 12.67
N SER A 247 -26.16 -18.43 12.32
CA SER A 247 -27.57 -18.06 12.31
C SER A 247 -27.84 -17.10 11.13
N ASP A 248 -29.02 -16.51 11.06
CA ASP A 248 -29.34 -15.50 10.06
C ASP A 248 -28.58 -14.19 10.27
N SER A 249 -28.20 -13.89 11.53
CA SER A 249 -27.42 -12.69 11.89
C SER A 249 -25.92 -12.98 12.11
N ALA A 250 -25.55 -14.24 12.37
CA ALA A 250 -24.22 -14.60 12.83
C ALA A 250 -23.45 -15.45 11.81
N ARG A 251 -22.18 -15.14 11.61
CA ARG A 251 -21.30 -15.78 10.65
C ARG A 251 -19.90 -15.97 11.18
N LEU A 252 -19.28 -17.10 10.83
CA LEU A 252 -17.88 -17.41 11.06
C LEU A 252 -17.15 -17.48 9.69
N ASP A 253 -16.07 -16.74 9.54
CA ASP A 253 -15.23 -16.69 8.34
C ASP A 253 -13.78 -17.03 8.67
N LEU A 254 -13.20 -17.97 7.95
CA LEU A 254 -11.76 -18.26 7.95
C LEU A 254 -11.18 -17.80 6.62
N MET A 255 -10.20 -16.89 6.66
CA MET A 255 -9.40 -16.48 5.50
C MET A 255 -7.98 -16.99 5.66
N VAL A 256 -7.39 -17.51 4.58
CA VAL A 256 -5.98 -17.87 4.47
C VAL A 256 -5.41 -17.32 3.17
N ASN A 257 -4.19 -16.80 3.24
CA ASN A 257 -3.48 -16.27 2.08
C ASN A 257 -1.99 -16.58 2.19
N ARG A 258 -1.40 -16.97 1.08
CA ARG A 258 0.05 -17.06 0.91
C ARG A 258 0.43 -16.42 -0.40
N PHE A 259 1.39 -15.49 -0.33
CA PHE A 259 1.93 -14.77 -1.48
C PHE A 259 3.46 -14.82 -1.45
N GLU A 260 4.06 -15.00 -2.63
CA GLU A 260 5.50 -14.88 -2.81
C GLU A 260 5.78 -14.19 -4.14
N LEU A 261 6.64 -13.15 -4.10
CA LEU A 261 7.25 -12.52 -5.25
C LEU A 261 8.76 -12.66 -5.12
N LYS A 262 9.42 -13.17 -6.15
CA LYS A 262 10.85 -13.42 -6.18
C LYS A 262 11.42 -12.93 -7.51
N GLY A 263 12.53 -12.17 -7.47
CA GLY A 263 13.32 -11.84 -8.66
C GLY A 263 13.87 -13.09 -9.36
N ASP A 264 13.96 -13.06 -10.68
CA ASP A 264 14.62 -14.13 -11.45
C ASP A 264 16.15 -14.03 -11.35
N GLY A 265 16.69 -12.80 -11.25
CA GLY A 265 18.11 -12.56 -11.09
C GLY A 265 18.90 -12.78 -12.38
N ASP A 266 18.30 -12.46 -13.51
CA ASP A 266 18.90 -12.63 -14.84
C ASP A 266 19.64 -11.37 -15.33
N TYR A 267 19.58 -10.28 -14.53
CA TYR A 267 20.12 -8.97 -14.90
C TYR A 267 20.88 -8.30 -13.76
N VAL A 268 21.88 -7.52 -14.13
CA VAL A 268 22.65 -6.64 -13.26
C VAL A 268 22.55 -5.20 -13.74
N ALA A 269 22.69 -4.23 -12.82
CA ALA A 269 22.67 -2.82 -13.17
C ALA A 269 23.93 -2.42 -13.94
N ALA A 270 23.76 -1.61 -14.97
CA ALA A 270 24.81 -0.85 -15.63
C ALA A 270 24.58 0.63 -15.31
N ASN A 271 25.52 1.21 -14.52
CA ASN A 271 25.37 2.55 -13.98
C ASN A 271 25.17 3.59 -15.11
N GLY A 272 24.27 4.52 -14.86
CA GLY A 272 24.05 5.68 -15.68
C GLY A 272 25.07 6.80 -15.41
N ASP A 273 24.76 7.97 -15.92
CA ASP A 273 25.49 9.21 -15.70
C ASP A 273 24.48 10.36 -15.56
N TYR A 274 24.16 10.75 -14.34
CA TYR A 274 23.17 11.82 -14.09
C TYR A 274 23.58 13.15 -14.71
N THR A 275 24.91 13.42 -14.85
CA THR A 275 25.40 14.68 -15.42
C THR A 275 25.10 14.78 -16.92
N LYS A 276 24.89 13.66 -17.59
CA LYS A 276 24.50 13.55 -19.01
C LYS A 276 23.04 13.16 -19.21
N ASN A 277 22.27 13.08 -18.12
CA ASN A 277 20.89 12.57 -18.13
C ASN A 277 20.76 11.17 -18.76
N LEU A 278 21.75 10.31 -18.53
CA LEU A 278 21.76 8.91 -18.97
C LEU A 278 21.32 8.02 -17.78
N PRO A 279 20.14 7.39 -17.84
CA PRO A 279 19.66 6.51 -16.79
C PRO A 279 20.52 5.26 -16.63
N THR A 280 20.51 4.72 -15.40
CA THR A 280 20.96 3.37 -15.13
C THR A 280 20.10 2.39 -15.91
N THR A 281 20.75 1.52 -16.67
CA THR A 281 20.11 0.44 -17.44
C THR A 281 20.44 -0.92 -16.81
N SER A 282 19.92 -1.99 -17.39
CA SER A 282 20.22 -3.36 -16.99
C SER A 282 20.80 -4.19 -18.15
N VAL A 283 21.80 -5.01 -17.84
CA VAL A 283 22.42 -5.95 -18.76
C VAL A 283 22.28 -7.37 -18.23
N ARG A 284 22.27 -8.35 -19.14
CA ARG A 284 22.25 -9.75 -18.71
C ARG A 284 23.45 -10.08 -17.84
N GLY A 285 23.19 -10.72 -16.72
CA GLY A 285 24.20 -11.13 -15.75
C GLY A 285 23.54 -11.73 -14.51
N THR A 286 24.28 -12.49 -13.75
CA THR A 286 23.79 -13.11 -12.51
C THR A 286 24.37 -12.36 -11.32
N PRO A 287 23.56 -11.60 -10.56
CA PRO A 287 24.04 -10.99 -9.33
C PRO A 287 24.41 -12.07 -8.31
N PRO A 288 25.40 -11.81 -7.44
CA PRO A 288 25.80 -12.77 -6.42
C PRO A 288 24.69 -12.97 -5.38
N GLY A 289 24.63 -14.17 -4.79
CA GLY A 289 23.69 -14.53 -3.72
C GLY A 289 22.33 -14.93 -4.24
N VAL A 290 21.29 -14.61 -3.46
CA VAL A 290 19.89 -14.93 -3.79
C VAL A 290 19.14 -13.70 -4.25
N PRO A 291 18.24 -13.80 -5.24
CA PRO A 291 17.40 -12.69 -5.66
C PRO A 291 16.52 -12.17 -4.52
N ALA A 292 16.21 -10.88 -4.59
CA ALA A 292 15.25 -10.25 -3.67
C ALA A 292 13.91 -11.00 -3.69
N THR A 293 13.36 -11.24 -2.51
CA THR A 293 12.14 -12.04 -2.36
C THR A 293 11.25 -11.40 -1.29
N ASN A 294 9.95 -11.30 -1.58
CA ASN A 294 8.93 -10.98 -0.60
C ASN A 294 8.00 -12.17 -0.41
N ARG A 295 7.79 -12.62 0.84
CA ARG A 295 6.91 -13.75 1.16
C ARG A 295 6.04 -13.41 2.35
N THR A 296 4.73 -13.58 2.17
CA THR A 296 3.72 -13.34 3.22
C THR A 296 2.78 -14.52 3.36
N GLU A 297 2.47 -14.87 4.60
CA GLU A 297 1.49 -15.85 5.00
C GLU A 297 0.52 -15.17 6.00
N SER A 298 -0.78 -15.19 5.71
CA SER A 298 -1.80 -14.56 6.56
C SER A 298 -2.97 -15.53 6.79
N ALA A 299 -3.50 -15.52 8.00
CA ALA A 299 -4.73 -16.22 8.32
C ALA A 299 -5.57 -15.38 9.31
N ALA A 300 -6.88 -15.42 9.17
CA ALA A 300 -7.79 -14.81 10.13
C ALA A 300 -9.05 -15.62 10.29
N LEU A 301 -9.47 -15.78 11.54
CA LEU A 301 -10.78 -16.30 11.91
C LEU A 301 -11.61 -15.12 12.43
N THR A 302 -12.72 -14.83 11.77
CA THR A 302 -13.58 -13.69 12.10
C THR A 302 -14.99 -14.20 12.39
N TYR A 303 -15.52 -13.84 13.55
CA TYR A 303 -16.93 -14.01 13.91
C TYR A 303 -17.60 -12.63 13.85
N THR A 304 -18.72 -12.58 13.17
CA THR A 304 -19.60 -11.40 13.12
C THR A 304 -21.01 -11.78 13.46
N ASP A 305 -21.70 -10.92 14.21
CA ASP A 305 -23.13 -11.05 14.49
C ASP A 305 -23.76 -9.66 14.40
N SER A 306 -24.69 -9.48 13.46
CA SER A 306 -25.34 -8.21 13.19
C SER A 306 -26.50 -7.87 14.12
N ASP A 307 -26.88 -8.79 15.01
CA ASP A 307 -28.01 -8.61 15.94
C ASP A 307 -27.77 -9.23 17.32
N LEU A 308 -26.51 -9.29 17.78
CA LEU A 308 -26.22 -9.74 19.15
C LEU A 308 -26.75 -8.72 20.16
N TRP A 309 -27.79 -9.06 20.89
CA TRP A 309 -28.48 -8.17 21.84
C TRP A 309 -28.86 -6.80 21.25
N GLY A 310 -29.23 -6.76 19.97
CA GLY A 310 -29.61 -5.56 19.22
C GLY A 310 -28.42 -4.70 18.80
N GLY A 311 -27.25 -5.28 18.67
CA GLY A 311 -26.04 -4.60 18.22
C GLY A 311 -25.17 -5.46 17.31
N ASN A 312 -24.17 -4.86 16.71
CA ASN A 312 -23.20 -5.49 15.81
C ASN A 312 -21.95 -5.91 16.58
N LEU A 313 -21.65 -7.20 16.58
CA LEU A 313 -20.41 -7.75 17.15
C LEU A 313 -19.45 -8.12 16.03
N MET A 314 -18.18 -7.83 16.22
CA MET A 314 -17.06 -8.38 15.45
C MET A 314 -15.97 -8.86 16.39
N ALA A 315 -15.55 -10.10 16.23
CA ALA A 315 -14.39 -10.68 16.91
C ALA A 315 -13.48 -11.35 15.86
N GLN A 316 -12.22 -10.98 15.83
CA GLN A 316 -11.25 -11.49 14.88
C GLN A 316 -9.98 -11.93 15.62
N ALA A 317 -9.49 -13.14 15.33
CA ALA A 317 -8.14 -13.58 15.66
C ALA A 317 -7.35 -13.74 14.38
N PHE A 318 -6.09 -13.28 14.36
CA PHE A 318 -5.28 -13.34 13.16
C PHE A 318 -3.84 -13.75 13.40
N PHE A 319 -3.24 -14.25 12.34
CA PHE A 319 -1.81 -14.53 12.20
C PHE A 319 -1.30 -13.91 10.91
N ASN A 320 -0.10 -13.31 10.96
CA ASN A 320 0.62 -12.86 9.78
C ASN A 320 2.11 -13.15 9.95
N ARG A 321 2.76 -13.58 8.88
CA ARG A 321 4.20 -13.79 8.83
C ARG A 321 4.74 -13.25 7.54
N SER A 322 5.75 -12.37 7.62
CA SER A 322 6.46 -11.87 6.46
C SER A 322 7.95 -12.21 6.52
N ARG A 323 8.55 -12.36 5.34
CA ARG A 323 9.99 -12.51 5.13
C ARG A 323 10.37 -11.76 3.87
N ASP A 324 11.20 -10.73 4.04
CA ASP A 324 11.68 -9.88 2.97
C ASP A 324 13.19 -10.07 2.84
N THR A 325 13.61 -10.82 1.84
CA THR A 325 15.03 -10.99 1.53
C THR A 325 15.45 -9.88 0.59
N TYR A 326 16.46 -9.14 0.98
CA TYR A 326 17.10 -8.14 0.13
C TYR A 326 18.09 -8.83 -0.80
N GLY A 327 18.20 -8.36 -2.04
CA GLY A 327 19.11 -8.93 -3.01
C GLY A 327 20.57 -8.63 -2.71
N GLY A 328 21.47 -9.30 -3.40
CA GLY A 328 22.90 -9.03 -3.34
C GLY A 328 23.31 -8.00 -4.38
N GLU A 329 24.24 -7.12 -4.02
CA GLU A 329 24.90 -6.24 -4.97
C GLU A 329 26.09 -6.91 -5.63
N ILE A 330 26.54 -6.37 -6.77
CA ILE A 330 27.72 -6.90 -7.48
C ILE A 330 28.97 -6.83 -6.58
N ALA A 331 29.11 -5.73 -5.83
CA ALA A 331 30.16 -5.56 -4.84
C ALA A 331 29.67 -5.90 -3.43
N PRO A 332 30.54 -6.43 -2.54
CA PRO A 332 30.19 -6.63 -1.14
C PRO A 332 29.72 -5.33 -0.47
N ILE A 333 28.59 -5.38 0.23
CA ILE A 333 27.98 -4.22 0.89
C ILE A 333 28.89 -3.77 2.03
N ALA A 334 29.30 -2.48 2.03
CA ALA A 334 30.23 -1.90 2.99
C ALA A 334 29.76 -2.06 4.45
N THR A 335 28.48 -1.87 4.72
CA THR A 335 27.85 -2.04 6.03
C THR A 335 27.99 -3.44 6.63
N PHE A 336 28.17 -4.48 5.80
CA PHE A 336 28.22 -5.87 6.26
C PHE A 336 29.64 -6.39 6.44
N GLN A 337 30.67 -5.55 6.18
CA GLN A 337 32.06 -5.96 6.32
C GLN A 337 32.43 -6.19 7.78
N ASP A 338 33.33 -7.12 8.01
CA ASP A 338 33.86 -7.45 9.32
C ASP A 338 35.26 -8.03 9.17
N ALA A 339 36.27 -7.29 9.62
CA ALA A 339 37.67 -7.68 9.51
C ALA A 339 38.02 -8.96 10.30
N ALA A 340 37.18 -9.33 11.29
CA ALA A 340 37.37 -10.56 12.04
C ALA A 340 36.93 -11.82 11.24
N LEU A 341 36.09 -11.65 10.22
CA LEU A 341 35.56 -12.74 9.40
C LEU A 341 36.29 -12.87 8.06
N ALA A 342 36.58 -11.74 7.41
CA ALA A 342 37.26 -11.71 6.11
C ALA A 342 37.93 -10.36 5.86
N PRO A 343 38.91 -10.26 4.92
CA PRO A 343 39.46 -8.98 4.50
C PRO A 343 38.36 -7.99 4.09
N ILE A 344 38.48 -6.73 4.50
CA ILE A 344 37.50 -5.69 4.18
C ILE A 344 37.33 -5.56 2.66
N GLY A 345 36.09 -5.50 2.21
CA GLY A 345 35.71 -5.47 0.79
C GLY A 345 35.53 -6.84 0.13
N THR A 346 35.73 -7.95 0.87
CA THR A 346 35.58 -9.32 0.32
C THR A 346 34.43 -10.12 0.92
N LEU A 347 33.90 -9.71 2.09
CA LEU A 347 32.82 -10.42 2.77
C LEU A 347 31.49 -10.14 2.07
N PHE A 348 30.97 -11.14 1.35
CA PHE A 348 29.64 -11.06 0.75
C PHE A 348 28.57 -11.49 1.76
N ASP A 349 27.54 -10.66 1.94
CA ASP A 349 26.35 -11.01 2.71
C ASP A 349 25.11 -10.25 2.21
N GLN A 350 23.94 -10.73 2.59
CA GLN A 350 22.63 -10.17 2.27
C GLN A 350 21.76 -10.20 3.52
N SER A 351 20.80 -9.29 3.61
CA SER A 351 19.92 -9.25 4.77
C SER A 351 18.52 -9.79 4.49
N GLN A 352 17.89 -10.32 5.53
CA GLN A 352 16.51 -10.76 5.52
C GLN A 352 15.75 -10.18 6.72
N ASN A 353 14.72 -9.39 6.44
CA ASN A 353 13.75 -8.93 7.44
C ASN A 353 12.72 -10.03 7.69
N ARG A 354 12.37 -10.24 8.96
CA ARG A 354 11.40 -11.24 9.40
C ARG A 354 10.44 -10.61 10.39
N SER A 355 9.15 -10.82 10.19
CA SER A 355 8.10 -10.44 11.14
C SER A 355 7.14 -11.61 11.36
N ARG A 356 6.66 -11.77 12.58
CA ARG A 356 5.64 -12.74 12.95
C ARG A 356 4.66 -12.11 13.92
N LYS A 357 3.44 -11.87 13.43
CA LYS A 357 2.37 -11.21 14.15
C LYS A 357 1.28 -12.18 14.56
N TYR A 358 0.75 -11.97 15.74
CA TYR A 358 -0.52 -12.54 16.22
C TYR A 358 -1.34 -11.42 16.81
N GLY A 359 -2.64 -11.49 16.64
CA GLY A 359 -3.48 -10.47 17.20
C GLY A 359 -4.93 -10.89 17.35
N GLY A 360 -5.64 -10.07 18.07
CA GLY A 360 -7.08 -10.16 18.22
C GLY A 360 -7.69 -8.78 18.14
N LYS A 361 -8.87 -8.72 17.56
CA LYS A 361 -9.69 -7.51 17.49
C LYS A 361 -11.09 -7.86 17.94
N PHE A 362 -11.64 -7.02 18.79
CA PHE A 362 -13.00 -7.13 19.25
C PHE A 362 -13.66 -5.76 19.16
N SER A 363 -14.89 -5.70 18.64
CA SER A 363 -15.73 -4.51 18.70
C SER A 363 -17.20 -4.86 18.84
N TYR A 364 -17.92 -4.07 19.60
CA TYR A 364 -19.36 -4.15 19.75
C TYR A 364 -19.95 -2.76 19.56
N GLU A 365 -20.87 -2.64 18.62
CA GLU A 365 -21.54 -1.40 18.26
C GLU A 365 -23.04 -1.53 18.47
N ARG A 366 -23.66 -0.56 19.12
CA ARG A 366 -25.09 -0.56 19.36
C ARG A 366 -25.65 0.85 19.42
N LYS A 367 -26.87 1.04 18.91
CA LYS A 367 -27.71 2.19 19.27
C LYS A 367 -28.14 2.08 20.71
N ILE A 368 -28.07 3.19 21.45
CA ILE A 368 -28.43 3.20 22.89
C ILE A 368 -29.96 3.11 23.04
N PRO A 369 -30.48 2.08 23.72
CA PRO A 369 -31.92 1.91 23.90
C PRO A 369 -32.54 3.12 24.60
N GLY A 370 -33.64 3.65 24.05
CA GLY A 370 -34.28 4.84 24.53
C GLY A 370 -33.62 6.16 24.10
N PHE A 371 -32.46 6.09 23.43
CA PHE A 371 -31.81 7.25 22.81
C PHE A 371 -31.17 6.83 21.48
N GLU A 372 -32.02 6.42 20.55
CA GLU A 372 -31.63 5.83 19.25
C GLU A 372 -30.78 6.75 18.36
N ALA A 373 -30.75 8.04 18.65
CA ALA A 373 -29.88 9.01 18.00
C ALA A 373 -28.38 8.77 18.31
N LEU A 374 -28.06 8.06 19.40
CA LEU A 374 -26.70 7.77 19.84
C LEU A 374 -26.32 6.34 19.53
N THR A 375 -25.29 6.18 18.71
CA THR A 375 -24.60 4.90 18.48
C THR A 375 -23.28 4.89 19.29
N ALA A 376 -23.06 3.85 20.06
CA ALA A 376 -21.82 3.64 20.81
C ALA A 376 -21.09 2.39 20.29
N THR A 377 -19.78 2.50 20.07
CA THR A 377 -18.90 1.40 19.72
C THR A 377 -17.82 1.28 20.79
N VAL A 378 -17.64 0.09 21.34
CA VAL A 378 -16.55 -0.22 22.28
C VAL A 378 -15.76 -1.38 21.74
N GLY A 379 -14.47 -1.43 22.06
CA GLY A 379 -13.65 -2.53 21.59
C GLY A 379 -12.27 -2.58 22.22
N ILE A 380 -11.52 -3.60 21.82
CA ILE A 380 -10.15 -3.81 22.26
C ILE A 380 -9.34 -4.49 21.17
N ASP A 381 -8.10 -4.05 21.01
CA ASP A 381 -7.12 -4.66 20.12
C ASP A 381 -5.95 -5.23 20.91
N LEU A 382 -5.50 -6.38 20.45
CA LEU A 382 -4.31 -7.06 20.93
C LEU A 382 -3.38 -7.29 19.73
N LEU A 383 -2.13 -6.88 19.84
CA LEU A 383 -1.12 -7.14 18.82
C LEU A 383 0.18 -7.59 19.49
N TYR A 384 0.71 -8.71 19.01
CA TYR A 384 2.06 -9.17 19.28
C TYR A 384 2.80 -9.28 17.95
N ASP A 385 4.01 -8.73 17.85
CA ASP A 385 4.89 -8.89 16.69
C ASP A 385 6.31 -9.15 17.16
N LYS A 386 6.95 -10.14 16.56
CA LYS A 386 8.38 -10.38 16.70
C LYS A 386 9.07 -10.06 15.40
N THR A 387 9.95 -9.05 15.43
CA THR A 387 10.67 -8.54 14.25
C THR A 387 12.17 -8.65 14.47
N GLU A 388 12.91 -9.07 13.44
CA GLU A 388 14.37 -9.10 13.40
C GLU A 388 14.88 -8.90 11.95
N GLN A 389 16.13 -8.49 11.79
CA GLN A 389 16.81 -8.55 10.50
C GLN A 389 18.17 -9.23 10.67
N ARG A 390 18.39 -10.28 9.90
CA ARG A 390 19.63 -11.08 9.94
C ARG A 390 20.33 -11.05 8.60
N LEU A 391 21.65 -11.20 8.64
CA LEU A 391 22.48 -11.46 7.48
C LEU A 391 22.42 -12.96 7.17
N ILE A 392 22.13 -13.33 5.92
CA ILE A 392 21.73 -14.70 5.59
C ILE A 392 22.94 -15.65 5.37
N ALA A 393 24.10 -15.12 4.99
CA ALA A 393 25.30 -15.93 4.78
C ALA A 393 26.06 -16.19 6.10
N THR A 394 26.16 -15.20 6.97
CA THR A 394 26.92 -15.28 8.23
C THR A 394 26.04 -15.48 9.47
N ASP A 395 24.71 -15.44 9.32
CA ASP A 395 23.70 -15.46 10.40
C ASP A 395 23.89 -14.37 11.48
N ARG A 396 24.66 -13.30 11.16
CA ARG A 396 24.82 -12.15 12.06
C ARG A 396 23.52 -11.39 12.19
N VAL A 397 23.29 -10.84 13.37
CA VAL A 397 22.16 -9.97 13.65
C VAL A 397 22.47 -8.58 13.13
N TRP A 398 21.65 -8.04 12.24
CA TRP A 398 21.74 -6.63 11.84
C TRP A 398 20.74 -5.76 12.60
N VAL A 399 19.45 -6.19 12.66
CA VAL A 399 18.46 -5.61 13.56
C VAL A 399 18.18 -6.61 14.66
N PRO A 400 18.37 -6.23 15.94
CA PRO A 400 18.14 -7.15 17.05
C PRO A 400 16.70 -7.65 17.07
N PRO A 401 16.48 -8.91 17.51
CA PRO A 401 15.13 -9.40 17.74
C PRO A 401 14.39 -8.50 18.75
N ALA A 402 13.25 -7.98 18.33
CA ALA A 402 12.40 -7.14 19.14
C ALA A 402 10.99 -7.75 19.23
N ASP A 403 10.51 -7.93 20.44
CA ASP A 403 9.16 -8.39 20.75
C ASP A 403 8.29 -7.17 21.08
N TYR A 404 7.36 -6.86 20.19
CA TYR A 404 6.36 -5.82 20.36
C TYR A 404 5.06 -6.38 20.91
N ARG A 405 4.47 -5.72 21.88
CA ARG A 405 3.15 -6.04 22.43
C ARG A 405 2.34 -4.76 22.60
N SER A 406 1.10 -4.78 22.15
CA SER A 406 0.15 -3.70 22.35
C SER A 406 -1.18 -4.24 22.86
N LEU A 407 -1.76 -3.51 23.81
CA LEU A 407 -3.13 -3.65 24.30
C LEU A 407 -3.81 -2.29 24.14
N ALA A 408 -4.95 -2.27 23.43
CA ALA A 408 -5.57 -1.00 23.11
C ALA A 408 -7.10 -1.04 23.16
N PRO A 409 -7.70 -0.79 24.35
CA PRO A 409 -9.13 -0.54 24.46
C PRO A 409 -9.52 0.80 23.84
N PHE A 410 -10.73 0.87 23.28
CA PHE A 410 -11.28 2.10 22.69
C PHE A 410 -12.78 2.20 22.89
N ALA A 411 -13.28 3.44 22.82
CA ALA A 411 -14.69 3.74 22.77
C ALA A 411 -14.95 4.88 21.76
N GLN A 412 -16.00 4.76 20.98
CA GLN A 412 -16.43 5.72 19.98
C GLN A 412 -17.92 5.98 20.11
N PHE A 413 -18.34 7.23 19.93
CA PHE A 413 -19.72 7.67 19.95
C PHE A 413 -20.05 8.41 18.67
N ASN A 414 -21.25 8.20 18.15
CA ASN A 414 -21.82 8.92 17.02
C ASN A 414 -23.25 9.33 17.38
N LEU A 415 -23.49 10.63 17.45
CA LEU A 415 -24.77 11.23 17.79
C LEU A 415 -25.37 11.89 16.56
N ALA A 416 -26.48 11.34 16.08
CA ALA A 416 -27.24 11.84 14.93
C ALA A 416 -28.38 12.73 15.40
N LEU A 417 -28.41 13.99 14.99
CA LEU A 417 -29.39 15.02 15.38
C LEU A 417 -30.08 15.61 14.16
N LEU A 418 -31.21 16.27 14.37
CA LEU A 418 -31.96 16.99 13.33
C LEU A 418 -32.31 16.14 12.10
N GLY A 419 -32.64 14.85 12.31
CA GLY A 419 -32.91 13.93 11.20
C GLY A 419 -31.67 13.68 10.34
N ASP A 420 -30.55 13.39 10.99
CA ASP A 420 -29.22 13.13 10.42
C ASP A 420 -28.50 14.34 9.78
N ARG A 421 -29.10 15.52 9.80
CA ARG A 421 -28.45 16.73 9.26
C ARG A 421 -27.30 17.27 10.08
N LEU A 422 -27.23 16.91 11.36
CA LEU A 422 -26.09 17.20 12.24
C LEU A 422 -25.65 15.92 12.92
N ARG A 423 -24.39 15.57 12.77
CA ARG A 423 -23.76 14.46 13.47
C ARG A 423 -22.56 14.94 14.27
N LEU A 424 -22.47 14.46 15.50
CA LEU A 424 -21.31 14.66 16.36
C LEU A 424 -20.68 13.30 16.60
N ALA A 425 -19.41 13.17 16.27
CA ALA A 425 -18.64 11.96 16.52
C ALA A 425 -17.50 12.27 17.50
N GLY A 426 -17.17 11.32 18.36
CA GLY A 426 -16.05 11.48 19.27
C GLY A 426 -15.69 10.15 19.91
N GLY A 427 -14.43 10.02 20.30
CA GLY A 427 -13.95 8.78 20.90
C GLY A 427 -12.57 8.93 21.51
N LEU A 428 -12.17 7.87 22.16
CA LEU A 428 -10.85 7.74 22.77
C LEU A 428 -10.31 6.31 22.58
N ARG A 429 -9.00 6.23 22.52
CA ARG A 429 -8.26 4.97 22.49
C ARG A 429 -7.08 5.07 23.42
N HIS A 430 -6.91 4.09 24.28
CA HIS A 430 -5.74 4.00 25.15
C HIS A 430 -4.79 2.93 24.60
N GLU A 431 -3.55 3.31 24.33
CA GLU A 431 -2.49 2.41 23.87
C GLU A 431 -1.53 2.10 25.02
N ASP A 432 -1.35 0.83 25.37
CA ASP A 432 -0.27 0.33 26.24
C ASP A 432 0.65 -0.53 25.38
N VAL A 433 1.89 -0.06 25.20
CA VAL A 433 2.90 -0.69 24.33
C VAL A 433 4.11 -1.08 25.12
N ARG A 434 4.62 -2.29 24.87
CA ARG A 434 5.89 -2.79 25.39
C ARG A 434 6.74 -3.33 24.26
N ILE A 435 8.02 -2.94 24.27
CA ILE A 435 9.00 -3.39 23.27
C ILE A 435 10.14 -4.03 24.02
N LYS A 436 10.29 -5.37 23.93
CA LYS A 436 11.41 -6.08 24.55
C LYS A 436 12.49 -6.32 23.51
N ILE A 437 13.70 -5.83 23.77
CA ILE A 437 14.90 -6.08 23.00
C ILE A 437 15.91 -6.78 23.90
N ALA A 438 16.45 -7.93 23.47
CA ALA A 438 17.52 -8.61 24.19
C ALA A 438 18.87 -7.88 23.99
N ASP A 439 19.86 -8.20 24.81
CA ASP A 439 21.24 -7.75 24.59
C ASP A 439 21.69 -8.15 23.21
N TYR A 440 22.44 -7.28 22.53
CA TYR A 440 22.93 -7.55 21.19
C TYR A 440 24.28 -6.84 20.93
N HIS A 441 24.93 -7.27 19.84
CA HIS A 441 26.15 -6.69 19.34
C HIS A 441 25.89 -6.02 18.00
N THR A 442 26.33 -4.79 17.80
CA THR A 442 26.18 -4.06 16.54
C THR A 442 27.18 -4.57 15.50
N LEU A 443 26.89 -4.39 14.19
CA LEU A 443 27.85 -4.75 13.15
C LEU A 443 29.10 -3.84 13.21
N ALA A 444 30.29 -4.44 13.07
CA ALA A 444 31.57 -3.76 13.17
C ALA A 444 31.70 -2.57 12.21
N SER A 445 31.34 -2.74 10.93
CA SER A 445 31.45 -1.70 9.92
C SER A 445 30.29 -0.71 9.87
N TYR A 446 29.24 -0.87 10.69
CA TYR A 446 28.09 0.04 10.72
C TYR A 446 27.86 0.67 12.10
N GLY A 447 27.69 -0.12 13.13
CA GLY A 447 27.45 0.31 14.50
C GLY A 447 28.72 0.32 15.38
N GLY A 448 29.91 0.06 14.81
CA GLY A 448 31.19 0.08 15.52
C GLY A 448 31.52 -1.18 16.31
N GLY A 449 30.69 -2.24 16.26
CA GLY A 449 30.94 -3.49 16.97
C GLY A 449 30.83 -3.35 18.49
N PHE A 450 29.84 -2.64 19.00
CA PHE A 450 29.61 -2.43 20.43
C PHE A 450 28.55 -3.36 20.98
N ASP A 451 28.72 -3.76 22.25
CA ASP A 451 27.69 -4.40 23.04
C ASP A 451 26.66 -3.35 23.47
N VAL A 452 25.39 -3.67 23.28
CA VAL A 452 24.25 -2.85 23.68
C VAL A 452 23.43 -3.64 24.67
N THR A 453 23.19 -3.07 25.85
CA THR A 453 22.33 -3.66 26.85
C THR A 453 20.87 -3.53 26.39
N GLY A 454 20.19 -4.65 26.32
CA GLY A 454 18.78 -4.71 25.99
C GLY A 454 17.89 -4.03 27.03
N GLY A 455 16.59 -4.07 26.81
CA GLY A 455 15.63 -3.45 27.72
C GLY A 455 14.19 -3.82 27.40
N THR A 456 13.28 -3.25 28.17
CA THR A 456 11.83 -3.42 27.94
C THR A 456 11.11 -2.08 28.11
N PRO A 457 11.39 -1.08 27.26
CA PRO A 457 10.71 0.21 27.32
C PRO A 457 9.20 0.02 27.18
N ARG A 458 8.47 0.83 27.93
CA ARG A 458 7.00 0.83 27.96
C ARG A 458 6.49 2.23 27.65
N PHE A 459 5.47 2.29 26.85
CA PHE A 459 4.84 3.54 26.46
C PHE A 459 3.33 3.40 26.57
N SER A 460 2.67 4.42 27.10
CA SER A 460 1.22 4.49 27.11
C SER A 460 0.75 5.89 26.74
N ASP A 461 -0.32 5.97 25.99
CA ASP A 461 -0.95 7.24 25.62
C ASP A 461 -2.45 7.05 25.43
N THR A 462 -3.22 8.15 25.63
CA THR A 462 -4.66 8.17 25.38
C THR A 462 -4.94 9.13 24.24
N LEU A 463 -5.33 8.58 23.11
CA LEU A 463 -5.56 9.28 21.87
C LEU A 463 -7.03 9.69 21.78
N LEU A 464 -7.26 10.95 21.44
CA LEU A 464 -8.59 11.52 21.28
C LEU A 464 -8.92 11.69 19.79
N ASN A 465 -10.19 11.53 19.49
CA ASN A 465 -10.73 11.93 18.20
C ASN A 465 -12.12 12.53 18.36
N GLY A 466 -12.48 13.44 17.46
CA GLY A 466 -13.78 14.04 17.43
C GLY A 466 -14.03 14.78 16.13
N GLY A 467 -15.29 14.99 15.82
CA GLY A 467 -15.66 15.73 14.62
C GLY A 467 -17.16 16.05 14.59
N VAL A 468 -17.47 16.98 13.71
CA VAL A 468 -18.82 17.40 13.42
C VAL A 468 -19.08 17.28 11.92
N ILE A 469 -20.27 16.80 11.57
CA ILE A 469 -20.76 16.75 10.20
C ILE A 469 -22.07 17.53 10.15
N VAL A 470 -22.20 18.39 9.15
CA VAL A 470 -23.41 19.14 8.87
C VAL A 470 -23.84 18.88 7.44
N GLU A 471 -25.08 18.48 7.25
CA GLU A 471 -25.73 18.34 5.94
C GLU A 471 -26.89 19.33 5.83
N PRO A 472 -26.62 20.62 5.51
CA PRO A 472 -27.63 21.65 5.46
C PRO A 472 -28.67 21.36 4.37
N PHE A 473 -28.28 20.75 3.28
CA PHE A 473 -29.13 20.32 2.18
C PHE A 473 -28.77 18.90 1.78
N LYS A 474 -29.72 18.05 1.37
CA LYS A 474 -29.48 16.70 0.91
C LYS A 474 -28.41 16.68 -0.17
N GLY A 475 -27.35 15.92 0.08
CA GLY A 475 -26.20 15.77 -0.83
C GLY A 475 -25.18 16.92 -0.77
N ILE A 476 -25.26 17.84 0.22
CA ILE A 476 -24.21 18.82 0.51
C ILE A 476 -23.80 18.64 1.96
N ARG A 477 -22.62 18.10 2.19
CA ARG A 477 -22.05 17.76 3.49
C ARG A 477 -20.81 18.60 3.74
N ALA A 478 -20.69 19.17 4.93
CA ALA A 478 -19.46 19.77 5.43
C ALA A 478 -19.06 19.09 6.74
N TYR A 479 -17.78 18.95 6.98
CA TYR A 479 -17.28 18.36 8.21
C TYR A 479 -16.00 19.03 8.70
N ALA A 480 -15.79 18.92 10.00
CA ALA A 480 -14.54 19.27 10.66
C ALA A 480 -14.16 18.14 11.61
N SER A 481 -12.89 17.78 11.65
CA SER A 481 -12.41 16.72 12.52
C SER A 481 -11.06 17.02 13.15
N TYR A 482 -10.83 16.38 14.29
CA TYR A 482 -9.57 16.26 14.98
C TYR A 482 -9.33 14.80 15.34
N ALA A 483 -8.13 14.30 15.12
CA ALA A 483 -7.76 12.94 15.52
C ALA A 483 -6.27 12.86 15.85
N GLU A 484 -5.96 12.17 16.93
CA GLU A 484 -4.59 11.82 17.31
C GLU A 484 -4.24 10.45 16.77
N GLY A 485 -3.05 10.35 16.18
CA GLY A 485 -2.47 9.11 15.71
C GLY A 485 -1.26 8.72 16.51
N TYR A 486 -1.06 7.42 16.68
CA TYR A 486 0.04 6.86 17.43
C TYR A 486 0.78 5.82 16.59
N THR A 487 2.09 5.93 16.53
CA THR A 487 2.95 4.89 15.98
C THR A 487 4.27 4.86 16.75
N VAL A 488 4.96 3.74 16.70
CA VAL A 488 6.35 3.68 17.14
C VAL A 488 7.26 3.94 15.93
N PRO A 489 8.44 4.55 16.13
CA PRO A 489 9.41 4.71 15.05
C PRO A 489 9.92 3.35 14.57
N ASP A 490 10.68 3.31 13.47
CA ASP A 490 11.42 2.09 13.09
C ASP A 490 12.52 1.79 14.11
N VAL A 491 12.12 1.15 15.21
CA VAL A 491 13.01 0.78 16.32
C VAL A 491 14.14 -0.10 15.84
N GLY A 492 13.89 -0.92 14.81
CA GLY A 492 14.91 -1.76 14.23
C GLY A 492 16.06 -0.96 13.60
N ARG A 493 15.74 0.09 12.80
CA ARG A 493 16.75 0.98 12.23
C ARG A 493 17.48 1.78 13.31
N ILE A 494 16.76 2.26 14.30
CA ILE A 494 17.35 3.02 15.42
C ILE A 494 18.30 2.12 16.22
N ALA A 495 17.88 0.91 16.59
CA ALA A 495 18.72 -0.01 17.36
C ALA A 495 19.98 -0.45 16.60
N ARG A 496 19.89 -0.76 15.30
CA ARG A 496 21.08 -1.14 14.52
C ARG A 496 22.09 -0.02 14.33
N ALA A 497 21.63 1.24 14.40
CA ALA A 497 22.46 2.44 14.21
C ALA A 497 23.15 2.92 15.49
N VAL A 498 22.96 2.23 16.63
CA VAL A 498 23.71 2.53 17.86
C VAL A 498 25.20 2.36 17.58
N ASN A 499 25.96 3.44 17.76
CA ASN A 499 27.40 3.55 17.46
C ASN A 499 28.21 4.11 18.64
N THR A 500 27.62 4.12 19.81
CA THR A 500 28.24 4.60 21.05
C THR A 500 28.26 3.46 22.07
N PRO A 501 29.40 3.19 22.75
CA PRO A 501 29.48 2.15 23.78
C PRO A 501 28.67 2.52 25.01
N GLY A 502 28.17 1.51 25.72
CA GLY A 502 27.47 1.67 27.00
C GLY A 502 26.01 2.14 26.88
N VAL A 503 25.40 2.05 25.69
CA VAL A 503 23.98 2.36 25.50
C VAL A 503 23.13 1.27 26.14
N GLU A 504 22.13 1.70 26.89
CA GLU A 504 21.06 0.89 27.46
C GLU A 504 19.74 1.24 26.78
N ILE A 505 19.05 0.26 26.23
CA ILE A 505 17.80 0.47 25.46
C ILE A 505 16.70 1.11 26.31
N ASP A 506 16.60 0.79 27.60
CA ASP A 506 15.57 1.37 28.48
C ASP A 506 15.70 2.90 28.63
N ASN A 507 16.89 3.43 28.46
CA ASN A 507 17.20 4.86 28.58
C ASN A 507 17.35 5.55 27.19
N TYR A 508 17.14 4.83 26.10
CA TYR A 508 17.38 5.34 24.74
C TYR A 508 16.17 6.11 24.20
N VAL A 509 16.19 7.43 24.32
CA VAL A 509 15.08 8.36 24.02
C VAL A 509 14.58 8.26 22.57
N ASN A 510 15.44 7.89 21.63
CA ASN A 510 15.10 7.85 20.20
C ASN A 510 14.01 6.83 19.82
N ILE A 511 13.70 5.87 20.70
CA ILE A 511 12.63 4.87 20.46
C ILE A 511 11.26 5.33 20.97
N ALA A 512 11.14 6.52 21.54
CA ALA A 512 9.85 7.05 22.01
C ALA A 512 8.82 7.13 20.88
N PRO A 513 7.54 6.88 21.17
CA PRO A 513 6.48 6.92 20.16
C PRO A 513 6.33 8.27 19.47
N ILE A 514 5.66 8.24 18.33
CA ILE A 514 5.26 9.39 17.54
C ILE A 514 3.76 9.59 17.77
N VAL A 515 3.39 10.72 18.32
CA VAL A 515 1.99 11.17 18.36
C VAL A 515 1.81 12.25 17.30
N SER A 516 0.85 12.03 16.40
CA SER A 516 0.47 13.01 15.39
C SER A 516 -0.89 13.61 15.70
N ASN A 517 -0.99 14.93 15.60
CA ASN A 517 -2.23 15.67 15.75
C ASN A 517 -2.74 16.04 14.35
N ASN A 518 -3.86 15.44 13.93
CA ASN A 518 -4.42 15.62 12.61
C ASN A 518 -5.72 16.41 12.71
N ARG A 519 -5.88 17.39 11.84
CA ARG A 519 -7.09 18.20 11.72
C ARG A 519 -7.49 18.25 10.27
N GLU A 520 -8.79 18.24 10.01
CA GLU A 520 -9.32 18.26 8.66
C GLU A 520 -10.60 19.06 8.60
N LEU A 521 -10.76 19.82 7.51
CA LEU A 521 -11.99 20.49 7.11
C LEU A 521 -12.34 20.00 5.72
N GLY A 522 -13.55 19.51 5.53
CA GLY A 522 -13.97 18.99 4.23
C GLY A 522 -15.39 19.40 3.85
N VAL A 523 -15.60 19.43 2.54
CA VAL A 523 -16.92 19.64 1.93
C VAL A 523 -17.11 18.61 0.84
N GLU A 524 -18.29 17.99 0.80
CA GLU A 524 -18.70 17.04 -0.23
C GLU A 524 -20.02 17.49 -0.86
N VAL A 525 -20.14 17.36 -2.16
CA VAL A 525 -21.33 17.67 -2.94
C VAL A 525 -21.67 16.47 -3.80
N LYS A 526 -22.75 15.76 -3.47
CA LYS A 526 -23.34 14.66 -4.27
C LYS A 526 -24.72 15.10 -4.74
N ARG A 527 -24.78 15.76 -5.88
CA ARG A 527 -26.02 16.33 -6.38
C ARG A 527 -26.16 16.19 -7.89
N GLY A 528 -27.16 15.42 -8.32
CA GLY A 528 -27.42 15.17 -9.72
C GLY A 528 -26.22 14.50 -10.41
N PRO A 529 -25.70 15.08 -11.51
CA PRO A 529 -24.59 14.47 -12.24
C PRO A 529 -23.21 14.72 -11.61
N ILE A 530 -23.13 15.45 -10.48
CA ILE A 530 -21.88 15.90 -9.87
C ILE A 530 -21.65 15.18 -8.55
N ASP A 531 -20.48 14.60 -8.39
CA ASP A 531 -19.88 14.16 -7.13
C ASP A 531 -18.54 14.88 -6.97
N ALA A 532 -18.43 15.77 -5.99
CA ALA A 532 -17.24 16.56 -5.75
C ALA A 532 -16.89 16.59 -4.28
N SER A 533 -15.60 16.62 -3.96
CA SER A 533 -15.11 16.81 -2.60
C SER A 533 -13.90 17.74 -2.59
N ALA A 534 -13.77 18.48 -1.50
CA ALA A 534 -12.57 19.26 -1.19
C ALA A 534 -12.25 19.08 0.29
N ALA A 535 -10.99 18.86 0.61
CA ALA A 535 -10.51 18.73 1.98
C ALA A 535 -9.22 19.53 2.18
N TYR A 536 -9.15 20.26 3.28
CA TYR A 536 -7.91 20.87 3.77
C TYR A 536 -7.52 20.19 5.07
N PHE A 537 -6.30 19.71 5.17
CA PHE A 537 -5.80 19.04 6.35
C PHE A 537 -4.46 19.61 6.81
N TRP A 538 -4.18 19.45 8.10
CA TRP A 538 -2.85 19.69 8.67
C TRP A 538 -2.56 18.69 9.78
N SER A 539 -1.33 18.21 9.79
CA SER A 539 -0.81 17.17 10.67
C SER A 539 0.50 17.63 11.29
N THR A 540 0.62 17.55 12.61
CA THR A 540 1.83 17.93 13.32
C THR A 540 2.29 16.81 14.24
N SER A 541 3.61 16.61 14.35
CA SER A 541 4.20 15.75 15.38
C SER A 541 5.48 16.38 15.92
N LYS A 542 5.62 16.45 17.26
CA LYS A 542 6.80 17.02 17.90
C LYS A 542 8.04 16.17 17.65
N ASN A 543 7.91 14.85 17.79
CA ASN A 543 8.96 13.86 17.57
C ASN A 543 8.58 12.98 16.37
N GLY A 544 8.52 13.58 15.18
CA GLY A 544 8.28 12.85 13.95
C GLY A 544 9.39 11.86 13.63
N SER A 545 9.19 11.04 12.63
CA SER A 545 10.16 10.11 12.08
C SER A 545 10.33 10.41 10.60
N LEU A 546 11.55 10.69 10.19
CA LEU A 546 11.91 10.92 8.80
C LEU A 546 12.77 9.79 8.31
N LEU A 547 12.47 9.30 7.12
CA LEU A 547 13.32 8.37 6.42
C LEU A 547 14.41 9.16 5.68
N VAL A 548 15.66 8.95 6.05
CA VAL A 548 16.83 9.63 5.44
C VAL A 548 17.77 8.56 4.92
N GLN A 549 18.35 8.81 3.75
CA GLN A 549 19.38 7.93 3.20
C GLN A 549 20.76 8.45 3.50
N THR A 550 21.56 7.63 4.17
CA THR A 550 22.96 7.94 4.52
C THR A 550 23.83 6.75 4.14
N GLY A 551 24.89 6.98 3.34
CA GLY A 551 25.84 5.92 3.00
C GLY A 551 25.24 4.66 2.35
N GLY A 552 24.15 4.79 1.58
CA GLY A 552 23.47 3.69 0.90
C GLY A 552 22.45 2.94 1.75
N VAL A 553 22.28 3.28 3.02
CA VAL A 553 21.27 2.69 3.91
C VAL A 553 20.23 3.72 4.34
N PHE A 554 19.02 3.26 4.63
CA PHE A 554 17.99 4.11 5.22
C PHE A 554 18.12 4.16 6.73
N GLU A 555 18.10 5.37 7.27
CA GLU A 555 18.12 5.69 8.69
C GLU A 555 16.87 6.45 9.09
N VAL A 556 16.63 6.54 10.39
CA VAL A 556 15.51 7.29 10.96
C VAL A 556 16.07 8.49 11.73
N GLN A 557 15.66 9.68 11.32
CA GLN A 557 15.88 10.92 12.09
C GLN A 557 14.61 11.30 12.84
N ARG A 558 14.80 11.75 14.10
CA ARG A 558 13.71 12.14 15.01
C ARG A 558 13.68 13.66 15.07
N GLN A 559 12.68 14.25 14.41
CA GLN A 559 12.55 15.71 14.29
C GLN A 559 11.07 16.12 14.35
N ARG A 560 10.80 17.40 14.57
CA ARG A 560 9.47 17.96 14.40
C ARG A 560 9.06 17.87 12.93
N VAL A 561 7.84 17.44 12.68
CA VAL A 561 7.27 17.33 11.33
C VAL A 561 5.92 18.02 11.29
N GLU A 562 5.73 18.90 10.30
CA GLU A 562 4.48 19.56 9.99
C GLU A 562 4.12 19.31 8.52
N ILE A 563 2.90 18.83 8.29
CA ILE A 563 2.39 18.55 6.94
C ILE A 563 1.02 19.19 6.83
N GLN A 564 0.78 19.85 5.70
CA GLN A 564 -0.54 20.40 5.35
C GLN A 564 -0.81 20.15 3.87
N GLY A 565 -2.07 20.09 3.51
CA GLY A 565 -2.44 19.90 2.12
C GLY A 565 -3.87 20.25 1.81
N LEU A 566 -4.09 20.44 0.52
CA LEU A 566 -5.39 20.61 -0.09
C LEU A 566 -5.63 19.48 -1.07
N GLU A 567 -6.76 18.82 -0.94
CA GLU A 567 -7.20 17.77 -1.85
C GLU A 567 -8.53 18.18 -2.49
N PHE A 568 -8.68 17.83 -3.77
CA PHE A 568 -9.91 18.07 -4.52
C PHE A 568 -10.19 16.86 -5.41
N ASN A 569 -11.43 16.36 -5.40
CA ASN A 569 -11.91 15.33 -6.30
C ASN A 569 -13.21 15.78 -6.96
N LEU A 570 -13.37 15.46 -8.22
CA LEU A 570 -14.56 15.74 -9.02
C LEU A 570 -14.85 14.53 -9.91
N SER A 571 -16.10 14.11 -9.93
CA SER A 571 -16.65 13.18 -10.91
C SER A 571 -17.95 13.79 -11.47
N ALA A 572 -18.04 13.91 -12.78
CA ALA A 572 -19.17 14.54 -13.43
C ALA A 572 -19.71 13.63 -14.56
N GLN A 573 -20.97 13.22 -14.43
CA GLN A 573 -21.69 12.58 -15.54
C GLN A 573 -21.99 13.63 -16.60
N THR A 574 -21.59 13.38 -17.84
CA THR A 574 -21.84 14.31 -18.94
C THR A 574 -23.22 14.08 -19.58
N PRO A 575 -23.70 15.02 -20.43
CA PRO A 575 -24.91 14.77 -21.24
C PRO A 575 -24.78 13.59 -22.21
N VAL A 576 -23.56 13.12 -22.51
CA VAL A 576 -23.33 11.92 -23.33
C VAL A 576 -23.55 10.69 -22.44
N PRO A 577 -24.56 9.84 -22.73
CA PRO A 577 -24.85 8.68 -21.90
C PRO A 577 -23.61 7.78 -21.73
N GLY A 578 -23.31 7.43 -20.48
CA GLY A 578 -22.18 6.56 -20.13
C GLY A 578 -20.81 7.25 -20.10
N LEU A 579 -20.69 8.55 -20.39
CA LEU A 579 -19.44 9.31 -20.29
C LEU A 579 -19.36 10.05 -18.96
N VAL A 580 -18.34 9.73 -18.16
CA VAL A 580 -18.00 10.37 -16.89
C VAL A 580 -16.62 11.02 -17.02
N LEU A 581 -16.50 12.28 -16.65
CA LEU A 581 -15.24 12.98 -16.50
C LEU A 581 -14.85 13.06 -15.02
N SER A 582 -13.59 12.81 -14.74
CA SER A 582 -13.06 12.85 -13.38
C SER A 582 -11.80 13.70 -13.31
N ALA A 583 -11.64 14.44 -12.21
CA ALA A 583 -10.43 15.17 -11.88
C ALA A 583 -10.09 14.96 -10.40
N GLY A 584 -8.83 14.73 -10.10
CA GLY A 584 -8.30 14.67 -8.75
C GLY A 584 -7.06 15.54 -8.62
N TYR A 585 -6.97 16.35 -7.57
CA TYR A 585 -5.82 17.21 -7.32
C TYR A 585 -5.39 17.11 -5.87
N ALA A 586 -4.08 17.08 -5.64
CA ALA A 586 -3.49 17.19 -4.32
C ALA A 586 -2.31 18.16 -4.34
N HIS A 587 -2.30 19.07 -3.37
CA HIS A 587 -1.19 19.96 -3.06
C HIS A 587 -0.72 19.68 -1.64
N LEU A 588 0.57 19.33 -1.48
CA LEU A 588 1.14 18.92 -0.21
C LEU A 588 2.35 19.78 0.14
N ILE A 589 2.38 20.29 1.35
CA ILE A 589 3.52 20.97 1.94
C ILE A 589 3.93 20.22 3.19
N GLY A 590 5.17 19.73 3.23
CA GLY A 590 5.74 19.08 4.40
C GLY A 590 7.03 19.77 4.80
N ARG A 591 7.19 20.04 6.08
CA ARG A 591 8.37 20.70 6.64
C ARG A 591 8.85 20.01 7.90
N THR A 592 10.14 20.14 8.16
CA THR A 592 10.80 19.66 9.36
C THR A 592 11.76 20.72 9.89
N ASP A 593 12.25 20.50 11.10
CA ASP A 593 13.31 21.27 11.70
C ASP A 593 14.64 20.85 11.04
N GLY A 594 15.25 21.76 10.31
CA GLY A 594 16.48 21.51 9.53
C GLY A 594 17.74 22.06 10.17
N SER A 595 17.62 22.83 11.25
CA SER A 595 18.73 23.41 11.99
C SER A 595 19.04 22.62 13.26
N ASP A 596 20.33 22.57 13.64
CA ASP A 596 20.79 22.05 14.94
C ASP A 596 20.75 23.14 16.04
N ASP A 597 20.04 24.26 15.79
CA ASP A 597 19.83 25.28 16.79
C ASP A 597 18.70 24.87 17.75
N ASP A 598 18.75 25.35 19.00
CA ASP A 598 17.73 25.05 20.03
C ASP A 598 16.35 25.69 19.74
N VAL A 599 16.13 26.21 18.55
CA VAL A 599 14.89 26.83 18.12
C VAL A 599 14.07 25.81 17.32
N PHE A 600 13.06 25.20 17.92
CA PHE A 600 12.12 24.25 17.27
C PHE A 600 11.31 24.94 16.15
N LYS A 601 11.98 25.30 15.06
CA LYS A 601 11.38 25.94 13.90
C LYS A 601 11.37 24.97 12.71
N VAL A 602 10.23 24.76 12.10
CA VAL A 602 10.12 23.99 10.84
C VAL A 602 10.50 24.92 9.68
N ASP A 603 11.69 24.74 9.16
CA ASP A 603 12.33 25.64 8.18
C ASP A 603 12.92 24.89 6.96
N ARG A 604 12.85 23.57 6.93
CA ARG A 604 13.33 22.71 5.84
C ARG A 604 12.22 21.90 5.23
N ASP A 605 12.15 21.81 3.90
CA ASP A 605 11.19 20.98 3.20
C ASP A 605 11.50 19.48 3.37
N LEU A 606 10.45 18.69 3.51
CA LEU A 606 10.53 17.22 3.37
C LEU A 606 10.84 16.86 1.92
N ASP A 607 11.71 15.89 1.72
CA ASP A 607 12.08 15.39 0.39
C ASP A 607 11.17 14.27 -0.12
N GLY A 608 11.47 13.74 -1.29
CA GLY A 608 10.67 12.72 -1.95
C GLY A 608 10.61 11.35 -1.26
N ALA A 609 11.44 11.11 -0.23
CA ALA A 609 11.29 9.93 0.61
C ALA A 609 10.16 10.09 1.65
N ASN A 610 9.70 11.31 1.87
CA ASN A 610 8.78 11.66 2.95
C ASN A 610 7.53 12.40 2.49
N ILE A 611 7.46 12.92 1.26
CA ILE A 611 6.30 13.65 0.75
C ILE A 611 6.12 13.44 -0.77
N SER A 612 4.87 13.40 -1.22
CA SER A 612 4.53 13.34 -2.65
C SER A 612 4.67 14.71 -3.33
N PRO A 613 4.89 14.76 -4.66
CA PRO A 613 4.75 15.99 -5.42
C PRO A 613 3.27 16.39 -5.51
N ASP A 614 3.03 17.65 -5.89
CA ASP A 614 1.70 18.07 -6.27
C ASP A 614 1.25 17.29 -7.52
N ARG A 615 -0.01 16.83 -7.55
CA ARG A 615 -0.53 15.99 -8.62
C ARG A 615 -1.89 16.45 -9.10
N LEU A 616 -2.07 16.38 -10.41
CA LEU A 616 -3.37 16.52 -11.07
C LEU A 616 -3.63 15.27 -11.90
N ASN A 617 -4.71 14.57 -11.58
CA ASN A 617 -5.17 13.39 -12.33
C ASN A 617 -6.44 13.79 -13.11
N LEU A 618 -6.46 13.58 -14.40
CA LEU A 618 -7.64 13.78 -15.23
C LEU A 618 -8.03 12.46 -15.89
N ALA A 619 -9.31 12.11 -15.90
CA ALA A 619 -9.78 10.92 -16.57
C ALA A 619 -11.12 11.11 -17.26
N ALA A 620 -11.30 10.38 -18.37
CA ALA A 620 -12.57 10.19 -19.04
C ALA A 620 -12.88 8.69 -19.08
N SER A 621 -14.01 8.31 -18.51
CA SER A 621 -14.52 6.93 -18.49
C SER A 621 -15.81 6.86 -19.28
N TYR A 622 -15.88 5.92 -20.22
CA TYR A 622 -17.04 5.72 -21.07
C TYR A 622 -17.54 4.27 -20.94
N ARG A 623 -18.83 4.11 -20.78
CA ARG A 623 -19.50 2.80 -20.75
C ARG A 623 -20.75 2.83 -21.63
N HIS A 624 -20.78 1.95 -22.63
CA HIS A 624 -21.96 1.79 -23.49
C HIS A 624 -22.09 0.34 -23.97
N GLY A 625 -23.20 -0.29 -23.61
CA GLY A 625 -23.41 -1.71 -23.88
C GLY A 625 -22.24 -2.56 -23.36
N PRO A 626 -21.66 -3.43 -24.20
CA PRO A 626 -20.56 -4.32 -23.79
C PRO A 626 -19.19 -3.61 -23.71
N VAL A 627 -19.09 -2.34 -24.11
CA VAL A 627 -17.82 -1.59 -24.18
C VAL A 627 -17.67 -0.72 -22.96
N SER A 628 -16.50 -0.78 -22.31
CA SER A 628 -16.04 0.23 -21.38
C SER A 628 -14.62 0.67 -21.73
N ALA A 629 -14.38 1.97 -21.68
CA ALA A 629 -13.09 2.58 -21.98
C ALA A 629 -12.75 3.61 -20.91
N ARG A 630 -11.47 3.75 -20.60
CA ARG A 630 -10.94 4.79 -19.72
C ARG A 630 -9.62 5.30 -20.27
N VAL A 631 -9.54 6.61 -20.39
CA VAL A 631 -8.29 7.34 -20.64
C VAL A 631 -8.01 8.15 -19.38
N GLN A 632 -6.79 8.15 -18.89
CA GLN A 632 -6.36 8.97 -17.76
C GLN A 632 -5.00 9.58 -18.02
N THR A 633 -4.80 10.81 -17.55
CA THR A 633 -3.51 11.48 -17.54
C THR A 633 -3.19 11.92 -16.12
N GLN A 634 -2.02 11.56 -15.65
CA GLN A 634 -1.46 11.97 -14.38
C GLN A 634 -0.38 13.03 -14.64
N PHE A 635 -0.54 14.20 -14.06
CA PHE A 635 0.45 15.28 -14.09
C PHE A 635 1.13 15.34 -12.73
N PHE A 636 2.41 15.12 -12.69
CA PHE A 636 3.29 15.31 -11.53
C PHE A 636 3.93 16.68 -11.71
N LEU A 637 3.58 17.63 -10.84
CA LEU A 637 3.92 19.03 -11.04
C LEU A 637 5.34 19.32 -10.53
N ALA A 638 6.05 20.16 -11.26
CA ALA A 638 7.41 20.56 -10.93
C ALA A 638 7.49 21.29 -9.58
N ARG A 639 8.53 21.03 -8.80
CA ARG A 639 8.74 21.62 -7.48
C ARG A 639 10.23 21.76 -7.14
N LYS A 640 10.56 22.83 -6.42
CA LYS A 640 11.85 22.99 -5.74
C LYS A 640 11.69 22.74 -4.26
N PHE A 641 12.63 21.98 -3.68
CA PHE A 641 12.66 21.68 -2.25
C PHE A 641 13.83 22.40 -1.60
N GLU A 642 13.56 23.20 -0.58
CA GLU A 642 14.59 23.78 0.26
C GLU A 642 15.12 22.72 1.24
N ARG A 643 16.45 22.48 1.20
CA ARG A 643 17.11 21.45 2.01
C ARG A 643 17.85 22.03 3.20
N SER A 644 18.44 23.22 3.05
CA SER A 644 19.13 23.93 4.13
C SER A 644 18.39 25.20 4.46
N PRO A 645 18.16 25.51 5.76
CA PRO A 645 17.46 26.70 6.17
C PRO A 645 18.10 27.99 5.62
N GLY A 646 17.30 28.78 4.93
CA GLY A 646 17.73 30.07 4.38
C GLY A 646 18.73 29.97 3.23
N ASN A 647 19.08 28.78 2.75
CA ASN A 647 20.01 28.61 1.64
C ASN A 647 19.27 28.03 0.40
N TRP A 648 18.73 28.89 -0.42
CA TRP A 648 18.06 28.53 -1.67
C TRP A 648 18.97 27.92 -2.74
N ASN A 649 20.29 27.93 -2.55
CA ASN A 649 21.24 27.26 -3.42
C ASN A 649 21.38 25.76 -3.08
N ASP A 650 20.95 25.35 -1.88
CA ASP A 650 20.90 23.95 -1.47
C ASP A 650 19.48 23.42 -1.62
N THR A 651 19.00 23.35 -2.86
CA THR A 651 17.67 22.86 -3.20
C THR A 651 17.77 21.67 -4.14
N TYR A 652 16.85 20.70 -3.98
CA TYR A 652 16.57 19.75 -5.04
C TYR A 652 15.42 20.29 -5.90
N SER A 653 15.45 19.97 -7.18
CA SER A 653 14.35 20.26 -8.08
C SER A 653 13.74 18.96 -8.59
N PHE A 654 12.43 19.00 -8.71
CA PHE A 654 11.65 18.02 -9.44
C PHE A 654 11.09 18.71 -10.67
N ASP A 655 11.47 18.24 -11.86
CA ASP A 655 11.10 18.88 -13.12
C ASP A 655 9.65 18.61 -13.55
N GLY A 656 9.00 17.64 -12.88
CA GLY A 656 7.68 17.21 -13.23
C GLY A 656 7.65 16.35 -14.50
N TYR A 657 6.57 15.61 -14.66
CA TYR A 657 6.26 14.85 -15.88
C TYR A 657 4.76 14.56 -15.95
N ASN A 658 4.30 14.03 -17.07
CA ASN A 658 2.96 13.46 -17.15
C ASN A 658 3.00 12.09 -17.83
N VAL A 659 2.05 11.24 -17.47
CA VAL A 659 1.85 9.92 -18.05
C VAL A 659 0.38 9.76 -18.39
N THR A 660 0.09 9.25 -19.60
CA THR A 660 -1.28 8.99 -20.06
C THR A 660 -1.46 7.50 -20.28
N ASP A 661 -2.50 6.95 -19.70
CA ASP A 661 -2.84 5.53 -19.74
C ASP A 661 -4.21 5.33 -20.42
N LEU A 662 -4.39 4.16 -21.03
CA LEU A 662 -5.63 3.74 -21.68
C LEU A 662 -6.03 2.35 -21.22
N SER A 663 -7.32 2.14 -21.01
CA SER A 663 -7.92 0.80 -20.84
C SER A 663 -9.19 0.71 -21.68
N LEU A 664 -9.31 -0.37 -22.43
CA LEU A 664 -10.49 -0.72 -23.23
C LEU A 664 -10.91 -2.14 -22.87
N ARG A 665 -12.17 -2.31 -22.47
CA ARG A 665 -12.75 -3.61 -22.10
C ARG A 665 -13.98 -3.88 -22.94
N TYR A 666 -14.09 -5.09 -23.47
CA TYR A 666 -15.20 -5.57 -24.26
C TYR A 666 -15.77 -6.87 -23.65
N GLU A 667 -17.01 -6.80 -23.19
CA GLU A 667 -17.74 -7.95 -22.64
C GLU A 667 -18.29 -8.82 -23.78
N THR A 668 -18.04 -10.11 -23.73
CA THR A 668 -18.53 -11.09 -24.70
C THR A 668 -19.32 -12.20 -23.99
N GLY A 669 -20.01 -13.04 -24.74
CA GLY A 669 -20.71 -14.22 -24.19
C GLY A 669 -19.76 -15.29 -23.60
N PHE A 670 -18.46 -15.20 -23.88
CA PHE A 670 -17.43 -16.13 -23.38
C PHE A 670 -16.39 -15.44 -22.50
N GLY A 671 -16.72 -14.31 -21.91
CA GLY A 671 -15.85 -13.54 -21.00
C GLY A 671 -15.53 -12.16 -21.52
N ALA A 672 -14.78 -11.40 -20.76
CA ALA A 672 -14.36 -10.05 -21.07
C ALA A 672 -12.92 -10.00 -21.61
N LEU A 673 -12.72 -9.29 -22.70
CA LEU A 673 -11.41 -8.98 -23.24
C LEU A 673 -11.02 -7.57 -22.80
N THR A 674 -9.82 -7.39 -22.27
CA THR A 674 -9.29 -6.08 -21.90
C THR A 674 -7.97 -5.82 -22.62
N LEU A 675 -7.85 -4.64 -23.23
CA LEU A 675 -6.60 -4.09 -23.73
C LEU A 675 -6.28 -2.86 -22.88
N ALA A 676 -5.11 -2.85 -22.25
CA ALA A 676 -4.61 -1.70 -21.51
C ALA A 676 -3.26 -1.25 -22.08
N ALA A 677 -2.98 0.04 -21.97
CA ALA A 677 -1.71 0.62 -22.35
C ALA A 677 -1.28 1.62 -21.27
N GLN A 678 -0.14 1.37 -20.64
CA GLN A 678 0.54 2.32 -19.80
C GLN A 678 1.38 3.25 -20.64
N ASN A 679 1.45 4.55 -20.28
CA ASN A 679 2.27 5.55 -20.96
C ASN A 679 2.11 5.52 -22.49
N ILE A 680 0.85 5.67 -22.96
CA ILE A 680 0.49 5.47 -24.38
C ILE A 680 1.29 6.35 -25.36
N PHE A 681 1.80 7.52 -24.88
CA PHE A 681 2.62 8.42 -25.69
C PHE A 681 4.11 8.08 -25.63
N ASP A 682 4.50 7.00 -24.96
CA ASP A 682 5.88 6.53 -24.79
C ASP A 682 6.83 7.62 -24.28
N ARG A 683 6.33 8.43 -23.34
CA ARG A 683 7.09 9.54 -22.80
C ARG A 683 8.24 9.02 -21.94
N PHE A 684 9.45 9.48 -22.24
CA PHE A 684 10.60 9.31 -21.38
C PHE A 684 10.54 10.28 -20.20
N TYR A 685 10.82 9.79 -18.99
CA TYR A 685 10.92 10.60 -17.76
C TYR A 685 11.83 9.93 -16.74
N ILE A 686 12.43 10.73 -15.87
CA ILE A 686 13.12 10.25 -14.66
C ILE A 686 12.10 10.25 -13.51
N ASP A 687 12.03 9.17 -12.74
CA ASP A 687 11.03 9.04 -11.69
C ASP A 687 11.23 10.07 -10.56
N TYR A 688 10.13 10.37 -9.85
CA TYR A 688 10.11 11.37 -8.78
C TYR A 688 11.10 11.06 -7.66
N TYR A 689 11.18 9.79 -7.23
CA TYR A 689 12.06 9.38 -6.15
C TYR A 689 13.54 9.57 -6.52
N THR A 690 13.91 9.20 -7.74
CA THR A 690 15.26 9.42 -8.27
C THR A 690 15.63 10.90 -8.23
N GLN A 691 14.78 11.79 -8.74
CA GLN A 691 15.08 13.22 -8.81
C GLN A 691 15.18 13.88 -7.44
N THR A 692 14.48 13.37 -6.41
CA THR A 692 14.32 14.07 -5.12
C THR A 692 15.05 13.42 -3.94
N VAL A 693 15.44 12.14 -4.06
CA VAL A 693 16.14 11.40 -2.99
C VAL A 693 17.56 11.02 -3.40
N ARG A 694 17.74 10.65 -4.67
CA ARG A 694 19.04 10.18 -5.21
C ARG A 694 19.44 10.91 -6.50
N PRO A 695 19.35 12.24 -6.59
CA PRO A 695 19.52 12.96 -7.84
C PRO A 695 20.93 12.86 -8.44
N THR A 696 21.94 12.51 -7.65
CA THR A 696 23.35 12.42 -8.06
C THR A 696 23.92 10.99 -7.96
N ASP A 697 23.07 10.00 -7.73
CA ASP A 697 23.49 8.61 -7.60
C ASP A 697 23.39 7.88 -8.93
N ASN A 698 24.53 7.73 -9.63
CA ASN A 698 24.59 7.06 -10.92
C ASN A 698 24.12 5.61 -10.90
N ALA A 699 24.20 4.91 -9.76
CA ALA A 699 23.75 3.51 -9.65
C ALA A 699 22.22 3.38 -9.55
N HIS A 700 21.56 4.46 -9.13
CA HIS A 700 20.10 4.48 -8.91
C HIS A 700 19.39 5.60 -9.70
N PHE A 701 20.01 6.09 -10.77
CA PHE A 701 19.41 7.10 -11.64
C PHE A 701 18.45 6.43 -12.62
N PHE A 702 17.23 6.13 -12.16
CA PHE A 702 16.27 5.33 -12.91
C PHE A 702 15.31 6.18 -13.75
N ALA A 703 15.10 5.74 -15.00
CA ALA A 703 13.98 6.18 -15.81
C ALA A 703 12.67 5.52 -15.35
N GLY A 704 11.54 6.17 -15.62
CA GLY A 704 10.22 5.58 -15.51
C GLY A 704 9.87 4.70 -16.70
N ARG A 705 8.85 3.86 -16.55
CA ARG A 705 8.44 2.90 -17.56
C ARG A 705 7.88 3.57 -18.80
N GLY A 706 8.35 3.17 -19.95
CA GLY A 706 7.84 3.53 -21.27
C GLY A 706 6.50 2.88 -21.57
N ARG A 707 6.08 2.91 -22.83
CA ARG A 707 4.78 2.33 -23.23
C ARG A 707 4.80 0.81 -23.09
N ASN A 708 3.79 0.30 -22.38
CA ASN A 708 3.58 -1.14 -22.20
C ASN A 708 2.13 -1.49 -22.47
N PHE A 709 1.92 -2.57 -23.22
CA PHE A 709 0.60 -3.10 -23.53
C PHE A 709 0.29 -4.32 -22.67
N THR A 710 -0.96 -4.41 -22.23
CA THR A 710 -1.48 -5.57 -21.52
C THR A 710 -2.75 -6.02 -22.21
N MET A 711 -2.85 -7.31 -22.52
CA MET A 711 -4.05 -7.95 -23.01
C MET A 711 -4.48 -9.04 -22.03
N SER A 712 -5.77 -9.04 -21.65
CA SER A 712 -6.31 -10.05 -20.74
C SER A 712 -7.66 -10.56 -21.19
N TRP A 713 -7.93 -11.82 -20.81
CA TRP A 713 -9.23 -12.47 -20.90
C TRP A 713 -9.66 -12.89 -19.49
N ASP A 714 -10.85 -12.44 -19.08
CA ASP A 714 -11.47 -12.67 -17.77
C ASP A 714 -12.81 -13.36 -17.96
N TYR A 715 -12.97 -14.58 -17.47
CA TYR A 715 -14.19 -15.36 -17.59
C TYR A 715 -14.76 -15.68 -16.21
N ARG A 716 -16.06 -15.45 -16.06
CA ARG A 716 -16.82 -15.77 -14.84
C ARG A 716 -17.93 -16.75 -15.19
N PHE A 717 -18.18 -17.74 -14.35
CA PHE A 717 -19.21 -18.76 -14.52
C PHE A 717 -19.90 -19.10 -13.22
#